data_99bbf574186309b06947152910b5177f
#
_entry.id   99bbf574186309b06947152910b5177f
#
_cell.length_a   1.000
_cell.length_b   1.000
_cell.length_c   1.000
_cell.angle_alpha   90.00
_cell.angle_beta   90.00
_cell.angle_gamma   90.00
#
_symmetry.space_group_name_H-M   'P 1'
#
loop_
_entity.id
_entity.type
_entity.pdbx_description
1 polymer ?
#
loop_
_entity_poly.entity_id
_entity_poly.type
_entity_poly.pdbx_seq_one_letter_code
_entity_poly.pdbx_strand_id
1 'polypeptide(L)'
;MSSVLQSSGVLAQLSEYLQNPTSTEGAVLYLVLIVGIGVAGRLLWDRYDTDDEPEVDFSDLLDEETLEAGHAEGQLLDDISESHKTVTAPAAIEWNTRAAHVGEQWTSTLYIADYPDYPSDGYLSDLFELTDVEFDLTTHITPKNQQRARNELQDLADDLQVDADLEQSIRSSYLQERANEAALTYKAVENGANIFGQALFVTVRADNKDDLQDAVQKVKSALRDEPANLTPKTAICRQDLALQSAAPIGANVFGRESIALGGAVGALLASPHNATILEEGGVEFGIHKDNQSPVVIDPFARDNGYAMFTVGDTGSGKSFGSKQNFIRSIEQSKDRIGIILEPLNNWAGVSEALDAKRITVGGTLGLNPLEIRQTPDHVQRAMGEDASPFNEKLDDAMSFLTNFFALRGISLGDRRTTLELGLKRAYRRNEITDDISTHGNPSPTIRTMMDLFEEMVDNPEEFVVRSDEEAGKIQDDATWLLDQLRPFEEDGRHANLGKASEFDIHDEKVIYLDLAQQEGSVDSSTALTMQLLISLVYERAKETDKEVVFVIDEARYIMQDAASLSFLETVFRHHRHHDLSIRLVTQTVDEFFQHTESEAILDQCAVKQFHHLDGMDDQWATEFGLNYAQMRYVQDAVPGNEEAGFSEALVGVDGEWRGIRVEAMAKKSR
;
A
#
# COMPACT_ATOMS: atom_id res chain seq x y z
N MET A 1 41.84 34.90 -10.55
CA MET A 1 41.82 33.45 -10.43
C MET A 1 42.99 32.85 -9.63
N SER A 2 44.23 33.33 -9.77
CA SER A 2 45.37 32.74 -9.02
C SER A 2 45.39 32.97 -7.50
N SER A 3 44.68 33.94 -6.95
CA SER A 3 44.68 34.25 -5.51
C SER A 3 43.60 33.54 -4.66
N VAL A 4 42.58 32.98 -5.32
CA VAL A 4 41.49 32.23 -4.65
C VAL A 4 41.83 30.73 -4.55
N LEU A 5 42.70 30.24 -5.43
CA LEU A 5 43.09 28.83 -5.49
C LEU A 5 44.25 28.43 -4.57
N GLN A 6 44.92 29.41 -3.89
CA GLN A 6 46.08 29.13 -3.04
C GLN A 6 45.74 28.83 -1.58
N SER A 7 44.49 28.87 -1.12
CA SER A 7 44.17 28.80 0.30
C SER A 7 43.44 27.55 0.82
N SER A 8 43.30 26.49 0.06
CA SER A 8 42.52 25.37 0.62
C SER A 8 43.10 23.98 0.27
N GLY A 9 43.21 23.15 1.30
CA GLY A 9 43.55 21.75 1.22
C GLY A 9 42.57 20.91 0.32
N VAL A 10 41.54 21.54 -0.23
CA VAL A 10 40.58 20.99 -1.21
C VAL A 10 41.25 20.66 -2.55
N LEU A 11 42.24 21.46 -2.99
CA LEU A 11 42.98 21.17 -4.22
C LEU A 11 43.91 19.93 -4.09
N ALA A 12 44.43 19.67 -2.89
CA ALA A 12 45.21 18.48 -2.63
C ALA A 12 44.33 17.22 -2.63
N GLN A 13 43.11 17.30 -2.12
CA GLN A 13 42.13 16.22 -2.15
C GLN A 13 41.59 16.01 -3.59
N LEU A 14 41.31 17.08 -4.33
CA LEU A 14 40.90 16.99 -5.72
C LEU A 14 42.01 16.36 -6.62
N SER A 15 43.27 16.66 -6.38
CA SER A 15 44.36 16.05 -7.12
C SER A 15 44.54 14.56 -6.81
N GLU A 16 44.20 14.13 -5.61
CA GLU A 16 44.28 12.73 -5.20
C GLU A 16 43.11 11.91 -5.80
N TYR A 17 41.93 12.50 -5.96
CA TYR A 17 40.77 11.89 -6.64
C TYR A 17 40.96 11.84 -8.18
N LEU A 18 41.57 12.85 -8.78
CA LEU A 18 41.87 12.89 -10.24
C LEU A 18 42.99 11.93 -10.64
N GLN A 19 43.87 11.50 -9.72
CA GLN A 19 44.92 10.52 -9.98
C GLN A 19 44.45 9.06 -9.83
N ASN A 20 43.22 8.81 -9.41
CA ASN A 20 42.69 7.44 -9.23
C ASN A 20 41.23 7.33 -9.75
N PRO A 21 41.02 7.36 -11.09
CA PRO A 21 39.71 7.48 -11.73
C PRO A 21 38.84 6.19 -11.70
N THR A 22 39.25 5.14 -11.03
CA THR A 22 38.56 3.83 -11.02
C THR A 22 37.42 3.73 -10.01
N SER A 23 37.05 4.80 -9.29
CA SER A 23 35.90 4.84 -8.40
C SER A 23 34.75 5.59 -9.07
N THR A 24 33.51 5.07 -8.89
CA THR A 24 32.28 5.71 -9.32
C THR A 24 32.17 7.16 -8.82
N GLU A 25 32.72 7.48 -7.66
CA GLU A 25 32.79 8.82 -7.09
C GLU A 25 33.71 9.78 -7.88
N GLY A 26 34.77 9.27 -8.50
CA GLY A 26 35.67 10.05 -9.35
C GLY A 26 35.00 10.48 -10.66
N ALA A 27 34.21 9.62 -11.29
CA ALA A 27 33.48 9.90 -12.53
C ALA A 27 32.38 10.96 -12.32
N VAL A 28 31.66 10.87 -11.23
CA VAL A 28 30.62 11.88 -10.85
C VAL A 28 31.28 13.24 -10.57
N LEU A 29 32.44 13.28 -9.89
CA LEU A 29 33.15 14.52 -9.62
C LEU A 29 33.68 15.16 -10.91
N TYR A 30 34.11 14.36 -11.89
CA TYR A 30 34.58 14.82 -13.18
C TYR A 30 33.48 15.43 -14.05
N LEU A 31 32.27 14.81 -14.03
CA LEU A 31 31.09 15.32 -14.72
C LEU A 31 30.61 16.63 -14.08
N VAL A 32 30.59 16.71 -12.75
CA VAL A 32 30.27 17.93 -12.00
C VAL A 32 31.26 19.06 -12.29
N LEU A 33 32.55 18.74 -12.51
CA LEU A 33 33.59 19.70 -12.86
C LEU A 33 33.40 20.21 -14.29
N ILE A 34 33.07 19.37 -15.25
CA ILE A 34 32.81 19.78 -16.66
C ILE A 34 31.55 20.65 -16.76
N VAL A 35 30.49 20.26 -16.10
CA VAL A 35 29.26 21.07 -16.03
C VAL A 35 29.50 22.37 -15.26
N GLY A 36 30.24 22.32 -14.17
CA GLY A 36 30.65 23.49 -13.38
C GLY A 36 31.52 24.48 -14.16
N ILE A 37 32.45 24.00 -15.01
CA ILE A 37 33.29 24.84 -15.88
C ILE A 37 32.46 25.48 -16.99
N GLY A 38 31.51 24.75 -17.59
CA GLY A 38 30.59 25.27 -18.58
C GLY A 38 29.66 26.37 -18.01
N VAL A 39 29.17 26.20 -16.82
CA VAL A 39 28.32 27.16 -16.09
C VAL A 39 29.14 28.38 -15.65
N ALA A 40 30.35 28.18 -15.13
CA ALA A 40 31.24 29.27 -14.75
C ALA A 40 31.72 30.09 -15.96
N GLY A 41 31.92 29.44 -17.11
CA GLY A 41 32.22 30.11 -18.38
C GLY A 41 31.07 31.03 -18.83
N ARG A 42 29.84 30.54 -18.73
CA ARG A 42 28.62 31.30 -19.10
C ARG A 42 28.33 32.44 -18.15
N LEU A 43 28.56 32.26 -16.83
CA LEU A 43 28.42 33.32 -15.80
C LEU A 43 29.49 34.42 -15.94
N LEU A 44 30.69 34.07 -16.49
CA LEU A 44 31.72 35.05 -16.81
C LEU A 44 31.35 35.80 -18.10
N TRP A 45 30.72 35.15 -19.07
CA TRP A 45 30.27 35.74 -20.31
C TRP A 45 29.22 36.83 -20.10
N ASP A 46 28.18 36.58 -19.27
CA ASP A 46 27.12 37.54 -18.95
C ASP A 46 27.62 38.78 -18.12
N ARG A 47 28.84 38.71 -17.60
CA ARG A 47 29.40 39.76 -16.74
C ARG A 47 30.39 40.69 -17.49
N TYR A 48 30.82 40.30 -18.67
CA TYR A 48 31.74 41.05 -19.50
C TYR A 48 31.19 41.20 -20.94
N ASP A 49 30.13 42.00 -21.05
CA ASP A 49 29.65 42.51 -22.35
C ASP A 49 30.54 43.72 -22.72
N THR A 50 31.72 43.48 -23.24
CA THR A 50 32.57 44.42 -23.92
C THR A 50 33.18 43.76 -25.14
N ASP A 51 33.04 44.41 -26.28
CA ASP A 51 33.33 44.03 -27.66
C ASP A 51 34.79 43.61 -28.01
N ASP A 52 35.45 42.77 -27.17
CA ASP A 52 36.71 42.14 -27.50
C ASP A 52 36.65 40.69 -26.95
N GLU A 53 36.33 39.74 -27.84
CA GLU A 53 36.45 38.30 -27.57
C GLU A 53 37.92 37.86 -27.48
N PRO A 54 38.40 37.40 -26.30
CA PRO A 54 39.57 36.53 -26.30
C PRO A 54 39.09 35.10 -26.61
N GLU A 55 39.48 34.55 -27.74
CA GLU A 55 39.46 33.13 -28.01
C GLU A 55 40.26 32.41 -26.90
N VAL A 56 39.54 31.81 -25.93
CA VAL A 56 40.18 30.95 -24.93
C VAL A 56 40.24 29.56 -25.54
N ASP A 57 41.41 29.22 -26.02
CA ASP A 57 41.72 27.85 -26.46
C ASP A 57 41.80 26.94 -25.24
N PHE A 58 40.80 26.09 -25.04
CA PHE A 58 40.73 25.15 -23.95
C PHE A 58 41.71 23.96 -24.12
N SER A 59 42.34 23.78 -25.28
CA SER A 59 43.32 22.73 -25.53
C SER A 59 44.60 22.90 -24.70
N ASP A 60 44.93 24.15 -24.30
CA ASP A 60 46.06 24.44 -23.42
C ASP A 60 45.82 24.12 -21.91
N LEU A 61 44.60 23.76 -21.54
CA LEU A 61 44.19 23.45 -20.14
C LEU A 61 44.10 21.94 -19.86
N LEU A 62 44.08 21.12 -20.90
CA LEU A 62 44.01 19.67 -20.80
C LEU A 62 45.22 19.10 -21.53
N ASP A 63 46.07 18.32 -20.85
CA ASP A 63 47.15 17.59 -21.50
C ASP A 63 46.60 16.42 -22.34
N GLU A 64 47.41 15.94 -23.27
CA GLU A 64 47.03 14.86 -24.19
C GLU A 64 46.65 13.57 -23.45
N GLU A 65 47.23 13.31 -22.29
CA GLU A 65 46.99 12.16 -21.43
C GLU A 65 45.59 12.23 -20.78
N THR A 66 45.10 13.44 -20.42
CA THR A 66 43.77 13.70 -19.89
C THR A 66 42.68 13.57 -20.95
N LEU A 67 42.99 13.96 -22.21
CA LEU A 67 42.10 13.77 -23.36
C LEU A 67 41.99 12.31 -23.78
N GLU A 68 43.08 11.54 -23.72
CA GLU A 68 43.07 10.09 -23.97
C GLU A 68 42.35 9.33 -22.87
N ALA A 69 42.47 9.74 -21.60
CA ALA A 69 41.69 9.18 -20.48
C ALA A 69 40.20 9.42 -20.67
N GLY A 70 39.80 10.62 -21.08
CA GLY A 70 38.38 10.92 -21.38
C GLY A 70 37.82 10.10 -22.55
N HIS A 71 38.65 9.76 -23.56
CA HIS A 71 38.24 8.86 -24.64
C HIS A 71 38.14 7.39 -24.18
N ALA A 72 39.01 6.95 -23.27
CA ALA A 72 38.94 5.62 -22.68
C ALA A 72 37.70 5.46 -21.75
N GLU A 73 37.33 6.50 -21.01
CA GLU A 73 36.10 6.55 -20.21
C GLU A 73 34.85 6.52 -21.09
N GLY A 74 34.86 7.19 -22.24
CA GLY A 74 33.78 7.11 -23.22
C GLY A 74 33.54 5.67 -23.73
N GLN A 75 34.61 4.89 -23.91
CA GLN A 75 34.49 3.47 -24.28
C GLN A 75 33.98 2.60 -23.12
N LEU A 76 34.35 2.92 -21.88
CA LEU A 76 33.80 2.25 -20.68
C LEU A 76 32.29 2.48 -20.51
N LEU A 77 31.77 3.67 -20.87
CA LEU A 77 30.37 3.98 -20.84
C LEU A 77 29.58 3.23 -21.92
N ASP A 78 30.20 2.85 -23.02
CA ASP A 78 29.56 2.03 -24.07
C ASP A 78 29.33 0.57 -23.65
N ASP A 79 30.10 0.07 -22.67
CA ASP A 79 29.94 -1.26 -22.09
C ASP A 79 28.94 -1.31 -20.89
N ILE A 80 28.49 -0.14 -20.41
CA ILE A 80 27.45 -0.05 -19.33
C ILE A 80 26.06 -0.22 -19.96
N SER A 81 25.21 -0.99 -19.33
CA SER A 81 23.83 -1.20 -19.79
C SER A 81 23.08 0.12 -20.02
N GLU A 82 22.15 0.16 -20.98
CA GLU A 82 21.40 1.38 -21.31
C GLU A 82 20.70 2.00 -20.08
N SER A 83 20.23 1.17 -19.16
CA SER A 83 19.64 1.62 -17.90
C SER A 83 20.61 2.45 -17.03
N HIS A 84 21.88 2.08 -16.97
CA HIS A 84 22.86 2.87 -16.22
C HIS A 84 23.23 4.19 -16.92
N LYS A 85 23.21 4.23 -18.25
CA LYS A 85 23.43 5.47 -19.01
C LYS A 85 22.34 6.50 -18.71
N THR A 86 21.09 6.07 -18.63
CA THR A 86 19.95 6.93 -18.33
C THR A 86 20.01 7.53 -16.92
N VAL A 87 20.54 6.77 -15.94
CA VAL A 87 20.69 7.24 -14.56
C VAL A 87 21.86 8.23 -14.39
N THR A 88 22.94 8.07 -15.16
CA THR A 88 24.17 8.88 -14.97
C THR A 88 24.17 10.18 -15.76
N ALA A 89 23.62 10.23 -16.97
CA ALA A 89 23.52 11.46 -17.75
C ALA A 89 22.47 11.32 -18.85
N PRO A 90 21.57 12.29 -19.03
CA PRO A 90 20.63 12.29 -20.14
C PRO A 90 21.39 12.42 -21.48
N ALA A 91 20.97 11.65 -22.48
CA ALA A 91 21.58 11.66 -23.82
C ALA A 91 21.45 13.03 -24.53
N ALA A 92 20.38 13.78 -24.24
CA ALA A 92 20.12 15.10 -24.77
C ALA A 92 19.18 15.89 -23.84
N ILE A 93 19.25 17.21 -23.91
CA ILE A 93 18.28 18.11 -23.28
C ILE A 93 17.76 19.05 -24.36
N GLU A 94 16.46 19.00 -24.63
CA GLU A 94 15.78 19.91 -25.56
C GLU A 94 14.95 20.93 -24.77
N TRP A 95 15.27 22.21 -24.95
CA TRP A 95 14.60 23.30 -24.25
C TRP A 95 13.38 23.78 -25.00
N ASN A 96 12.25 23.84 -24.32
CA ASN A 96 11.01 24.42 -24.78
C ASN A 96 10.61 25.61 -23.89
N THR A 97 9.63 26.41 -24.33
CA THR A 97 9.19 27.62 -23.62
C THR A 97 8.75 27.38 -22.18
N ARG A 98 8.14 26.24 -21.88
CA ARG A 98 7.55 25.92 -20.57
C ARG A 98 7.98 24.57 -20.00
N ALA A 99 8.77 23.82 -20.75
CA ALA A 99 9.21 22.48 -20.39
C ALA A 99 10.59 22.22 -21.01
N ALA A 100 11.23 21.15 -20.60
CA ALA A 100 12.41 20.58 -21.23
C ALA A 100 12.16 19.10 -21.49
N HIS A 101 12.74 18.54 -22.55
CA HIS A 101 12.81 17.11 -22.79
C HIS A 101 14.21 16.65 -22.39
N VAL A 102 14.31 15.88 -21.31
CA VAL A 102 15.57 15.48 -20.66
C VAL A 102 15.71 13.97 -20.78
N GLY A 103 16.55 13.51 -21.69
CA GLY A 103 16.64 12.08 -21.99
C GLY A 103 15.33 11.59 -22.62
N GLU A 104 14.62 10.71 -21.92
CA GLU A 104 13.34 10.14 -22.35
C GLU A 104 12.12 10.81 -21.69
N GLN A 105 12.34 11.71 -20.72
CA GLN A 105 11.27 12.31 -19.91
C GLN A 105 11.04 13.78 -20.26
N TRP A 106 9.79 14.19 -20.21
CA TRP A 106 9.39 15.59 -20.22
C TRP A 106 9.42 16.18 -18.82
N THR A 107 10.05 17.32 -18.64
CA THR A 107 10.20 18.01 -17.35
C THR A 107 9.70 19.45 -17.43
N SER A 108 9.14 19.96 -16.33
CA SER A 108 8.79 21.37 -16.18
C SER A 108 9.14 21.83 -14.77
N THR A 109 10.04 22.80 -14.67
CA THR A 109 10.44 23.37 -13.39
C THR A 109 9.60 24.60 -13.09
N LEU A 110 8.96 24.57 -11.92
CA LEU A 110 8.23 25.65 -11.32
C LEU A 110 9.13 26.36 -10.30
N TYR A 111 8.88 27.66 -10.07
CA TYR A 111 9.44 28.40 -8.97
C TYR A 111 8.33 29.08 -8.17
N ILE A 112 8.56 29.32 -6.88
CA ILE A 112 7.63 30.03 -6.03
C ILE A 112 7.89 31.51 -6.13
N ALA A 113 6.86 32.26 -6.55
CA ALA A 113 6.93 33.69 -6.73
C ALA A 113 6.58 34.47 -5.47
N ASP A 114 5.72 33.90 -4.63
CA ASP A 114 5.24 34.50 -3.38
C ASP A 114 4.92 33.42 -2.37
N TYR A 115 5.12 33.71 -1.07
CA TYR A 115 4.97 32.80 0.04
C TYR A 115 3.91 33.31 1.02
N PRO A 116 3.25 32.45 1.81
CA PRO A 116 2.33 32.90 2.84
C PRO A 116 3.09 33.65 3.96
N ASP A 117 2.45 34.65 4.54
CA ASP A 117 3.04 35.50 5.57
C ASP A 117 3.31 34.72 6.88
N TYR A 118 2.44 33.77 7.19
CA TYR A 118 2.50 32.93 8.39
C TYR A 118 2.28 31.47 8.01
N PRO A 119 3.30 30.79 7.45
CA PRO A 119 3.16 29.39 7.11
C PRO A 119 2.98 28.54 8.38
N SER A 120 2.01 27.64 8.36
CA SER A 120 1.84 26.61 9.40
C SER A 120 2.86 25.49 9.23
N ASP A 121 3.14 24.78 10.31
CA ASP A 121 3.98 23.59 10.24
C ASP A 121 3.34 22.59 9.27
N GLY A 122 4.12 22.09 8.31
CA GLY A 122 3.64 21.14 7.32
C GLY A 122 2.77 21.73 6.22
N TYR A 123 2.84 23.01 5.95
CA TYR A 123 2.02 23.68 4.94
C TYR A 123 2.19 23.16 3.49
N LEU A 124 3.18 22.31 3.22
CA LEU A 124 3.36 21.60 1.94
C LEU A 124 2.87 20.14 2.00
N SER A 125 2.12 19.72 3.02
CA SER A 125 1.64 18.35 3.15
C SER A 125 0.93 17.85 1.88
N ASP A 126 0.01 18.64 1.31
CA ASP A 126 -0.75 18.29 0.13
C ASP A 126 0.12 18.04 -1.12
N LEU A 127 1.28 18.73 -1.21
CA LEU A 127 2.24 18.44 -2.26
C LEU A 127 2.85 17.03 -2.10
N PHE A 128 3.19 16.64 -0.86
CA PHE A 128 3.76 15.32 -0.57
C PHE A 128 2.73 14.19 -0.57
N GLU A 129 1.44 14.52 -0.56
CA GLU A 129 0.34 13.56 -0.72
C GLU A 129 0.05 13.22 -2.19
N LEU A 130 0.62 13.95 -3.16
CA LEU A 130 0.50 13.64 -4.58
C LEU A 130 1.30 12.38 -4.92
N THR A 131 0.64 11.22 -4.89
CA THR A 131 1.24 9.90 -5.16
C THR A 131 1.27 9.54 -6.65
N ASP A 132 0.52 10.27 -7.47
CA ASP A 132 0.37 10.07 -8.92
C ASP A 132 1.20 11.05 -9.76
N VAL A 133 2.12 11.78 -9.14
CA VAL A 133 2.98 12.77 -9.80
C VAL A 133 4.42 12.59 -9.38
N GLU A 134 5.32 12.46 -10.35
CA GLU A 134 6.75 12.45 -10.09
C GLU A 134 7.28 13.89 -10.04
N PHE A 135 7.87 14.28 -8.89
CA PHE A 135 8.46 15.60 -8.75
C PHE A 135 9.67 15.61 -7.79
N ASP A 136 10.56 16.58 -8.02
CA ASP A 136 11.61 16.94 -7.06
C ASP A 136 11.30 18.30 -6.45
N LEU A 137 11.51 18.42 -5.12
CA LEU A 137 11.44 19.69 -4.40
C LEU A 137 12.85 20.12 -4.00
N THR A 138 13.26 21.30 -4.47
CA THR A 138 14.56 21.87 -4.13
C THR A 138 14.38 23.21 -3.41
N THR A 139 14.99 23.33 -2.25
CA THR A 139 14.97 24.57 -1.46
C THR A 139 16.37 25.13 -1.31
N HIS A 140 16.54 26.40 -1.68
CA HIS A 140 17.72 27.18 -1.36
C HIS A 140 17.44 28.03 -0.13
N ILE A 141 18.28 27.89 0.90
CA ILE A 141 18.24 28.67 2.13
C ILE A 141 19.60 29.35 2.30
N THR A 142 19.60 30.67 2.17
CA THR A 142 20.83 31.47 2.22
C THR A 142 20.82 32.41 3.46
N PRO A 143 21.70 32.25 4.41
CA PRO A 143 21.77 33.20 5.54
C PRO A 143 22.01 34.62 5.04
N LYS A 144 21.23 35.59 5.52
CA LYS A 144 21.42 37.00 5.19
C LYS A 144 22.17 37.73 6.33
N ASN A 145 22.94 38.72 5.94
CA ASN A 145 23.55 39.61 6.94
C ASN A 145 22.45 40.42 7.63
N GLN A 146 22.29 40.24 8.95
CA GLN A 146 21.21 40.83 9.72
C GLN A 146 21.20 42.37 9.65
N GLN A 147 22.37 43.02 9.72
CA GLN A 147 22.45 44.49 9.69
C GLN A 147 22.01 45.03 8.30
N ARG A 148 22.43 44.38 7.23
CA ARG A 148 22.06 44.78 5.88
C ARG A 148 20.58 44.53 5.63
N ALA A 149 20.08 43.39 6.04
CA ALA A 149 18.67 43.03 5.89
C ALA A 149 17.73 43.98 6.69
N ARG A 150 18.15 44.38 7.89
CA ARG A 150 17.42 45.42 8.68
C ARG A 150 17.29 46.71 7.92
N ASN A 151 18.39 47.22 7.34
CA ASN A 151 18.36 48.47 6.58
C ASN A 151 17.47 48.32 5.33
N GLU A 152 17.60 47.24 4.59
CA GLU A 152 16.76 46.96 3.41
C GLU A 152 15.26 46.81 3.74
N LEU A 153 14.91 46.21 4.90
CA LEU A 153 13.51 46.13 5.36
C LEU A 153 12.97 47.46 5.82
N GLN A 154 13.79 48.28 6.45
CA GLN A 154 13.37 49.62 6.84
C GLN A 154 13.13 50.48 5.62
N ASP A 155 14.06 50.54 4.68
CA ASP A 155 13.93 51.29 3.45
C ASP A 155 12.68 50.81 2.65
N LEU A 156 12.45 49.51 2.58
CA LEU A 156 11.27 48.93 1.90
C LEU A 156 9.96 49.33 2.59
N ALA A 157 9.90 49.30 3.93
CA ALA A 157 8.71 49.69 4.68
C ALA A 157 8.39 51.18 4.46
N ASP A 158 9.42 52.03 4.52
CA ASP A 158 9.29 53.45 4.30
C ASP A 158 8.87 53.80 2.87
N ASP A 159 9.45 53.16 1.86
CA ASP A 159 9.09 53.35 0.45
C ASP A 159 7.65 52.89 0.18
N LEU A 160 7.23 51.72 0.64
CA LEU A 160 5.86 51.18 0.48
C LEU A 160 4.82 52.08 1.20
N GLN A 161 5.17 52.63 2.36
CA GLN A 161 4.28 53.57 3.09
C GLN A 161 4.08 54.85 2.28
N VAL A 162 5.16 55.40 1.71
CA VAL A 162 5.09 56.61 0.86
C VAL A 162 4.26 56.37 -0.38
N ASP A 163 4.43 55.22 -1.04
CA ASP A 163 3.66 54.83 -2.22
C ASP A 163 2.18 54.62 -1.88
N ALA A 164 1.87 54.01 -0.72
CA ALA A 164 0.50 53.83 -0.26
C ALA A 164 -0.21 55.16 0.02
N ASP A 165 0.49 56.15 0.55
CA ASP A 165 -0.04 57.48 0.85
C ASP A 165 -0.26 58.33 -0.41
N LEU A 166 0.48 58.04 -1.49
CA LEU A 166 0.37 58.72 -2.77
C LEU A 166 -0.76 58.15 -3.67
N GLU A 167 -1.17 56.88 -3.47
CA GLU A 167 -2.21 56.23 -4.27
C GLU A 167 -3.60 56.34 -3.62
N GLN A 168 -4.61 56.71 -4.41
CA GLN A 168 -6.01 56.83 -3.99
C GLN A 168 -6.89 55.69 -4.56
N SER A 169 -6.40 54.45 -4.51
CA SER A 169 -7.10 53.30 -5.12
C SER A 169 -7.04 52.07 -4.17
N ILE A 170 -7.73 50.99 -4.57
CA ILE A 170 -7.63 49.66 -3.90
C ILE A 170 -6.17 49.22 -3.76
N ARG A 171 -5.27 49.67 -4.63
CA ARG A 171 -3.84 49.38 -4.57
C ARG A 171 -3.17 50.01 -3.38
N SER A 172 -3.68 51.12 -2.86
CA SER A 172 -3.20 51.76 -1.63
C SER A 172 -3.33 50.83 -0.43
N SER A 173 -4.45 50.12 -0.28
CA SER A 173 -4.64 49.15 0.83
C SER A 173 -3.64 48.00 0.75
N TYR A 174 -3.37 47.50 -0.44
CA TYR A 174 -2.36 46.45 -0.66
C TYR A 174 -0.94 46.91 -0.32
N LEU A 175 -0.56 48.15 -0.74
CA LEU A 175 0.75 48.72 -0.43
C LEU A 175 0.90 48.95 1.07
N GLN A 176 -0.17 49.37 1.75
CA GLN A 176 -0.19 49.56 3.21
C GLN A 176 0.00 48.27 3.98
N GLU A 177 -0.63 47.19 3.52
CA GLU A 177 -0.47 45.83 4.07
C GLU A 177 0.98 45.35 3.94
N ARG A 178 1.56 45.47 2.74
CA ARG A 178 2.98 45.15 2.49
C ARG A 178 3.96 45.99 3.31
N ALA A 179 3.68 47.28 3.52
CA ALA A 179 4.48 48.14 4.40
C ALA A 179 4.43 47.65 5.84
N ASN A 180 3.24 47.28 6.35
CA ASN A 180 3.08 46.72 7.69
C ASN A 180 3.83 45.42 7.88
N GLU A 181 3.81 44.51 6.90
CA GLU A 181 4.54 43.25 6.89
C GLU A 181 6.06 43.47 6.95
N ALA A 182 6.58 44.37 6.12
CA ALA A 182 7.99 44.74 6.15
C ALA A 182 8.40 45.32 7.51
N ALA A 183 7.56 46.17 8.12
CA ALA A 183 7.78 46.74 9.44
C ALA A 183 7.74 45.68 10.57
N LEU A 184 6.81 44.70 10.49
CA LEU A 184 6.74 43.56 11.42
C LEU A 184 7.97 42.66 11.32
N THR A 185 8.41 42.36 10.10
CA THR A 185 9.62 41.56 9.81
C THR A 185 10.87 42.28 10.34
N TYR A 186 10.98 43.61 10.12
CA TYR A 186 12.04 44.43 10.67
C TYR A 186 12.10 44.31 12.22
N LYS A 187 10.93 44.42 12.83
CA LYS A 187 10.82 44.36 14.31
C LYS A 187 11.19 42.96 14.85
N ALA A 188 10.84 41.90 14.15
CA ALA A 188 11.24 40.54 14.51
C ALA A 188 12.76 40.36 14.43
N VAL A 189 13.40 40.87 13.35
CA VAL A 189 14.87 40.86 13.20
C VAL A 189 15.57 41.72 14.25
N GLU A 190 15.00 42.87 14.62
CA GLU A 190 15.48 43.70 15.72
C GLU A 190 15.46 42.97 17.07
N ASN A 191 14.45 42.12 17.28
CA ASN A 191 14.30 41.28 18.47
C ASN A 191 15.15 40.00 18.43
N GLY A 192 16.01 39.83 17.42
CA GLY A 192 16.97 38.73 17.33
C GLY A 192 16.54 37.55 16.46
N ALA A 193 15.45 37.68 15.70
CA ALA A 193 15.09 36.63 14.73
C ALA A 193 16.12 36.53 13.61
N ASN A 194 16.48 35.31 13.22
CA ASN A 194 17.36 35.08 12.10
C ASN A 194 16.60 35.25 10.76
N ILE A 195 17.29 35.84 9.77
CA ILE A 195 16.75 36.14 8.47
C ILE A 195 17.50 35.36 7.37
N PHE A 196 16.75 34.82 6.44
CA PHE A 196 17.25 34.00 5.33
C PHE A 196 16.69 34.49 4.01
N GLY A 197 17.43 34.25 2.93
CA GLY A 197 16.88 34.22 1.58
C GLY A 197 16.36 32.80 1.29
N GLN A 198 15.14 32.69 0.85
CA GLN A 198 14.49 31.42 0.53
C GLN A 198 14.08 31.39 -0.95
N ALA A 199 14.40 30.29 -1.63
CA ALA A 199 13.90 30.01 -2.97
C ALA A 199 13.50 28.55 -3.07
N LEU A 200 12.29 28.30 -3.57
CA LEU A 200 11.73 26.98 -3.72
C LEU A 200 11.47 26.70 -5.21
N PHE A 201 11.94 25.54 -5.67
CA PHE A 201 11.74 25.04 -7.01
C PHE A 201 11.08 23.65 -6.95
N VAL A 202 10.14 23.40 -7.86
CA VAL A 202 9.50 22.09 -8.03
C VAL A 202 9.69 21.66 -9.48
N THR A 203 10.43 20.57 -9.70
CA THR A 203 10.63 19.98 -11.02
C THR A 203 9.68 18.80 -11.17
N VAL A 204 8.71 18.91 -12.07
CA VAL A 204 7.71 17.88 -12.37
C VAL A 204 8.17 17.09 -13.59
N ARG A 205 8.00 15.76 -13.58
CA ARG A 205 8.35 14.85 -14.67
C ARG A 205 7.15 14.05 -15.16
N ALA A 206 7.19 13.68 -16.44
CA ALA A 206 6.25 12.72 -17.03
C ALA A 206 6.84 12.15 -18.34
N ASP A 207 6.31 11.01 -18.78
CA ASP A 207 6.79 10.33 -19.98
C ASP A 207 6.36 11.04 -21.28
N ASN A 208 5.28 11.78 -21.25
CA ASN A 208 4.81 12.54 -22.39
C ASN A 208 4.36 13.95 -21.99
N LYS A 209 4.12 14.78 -23.01
CA LYS A 209 3.87 16.20 -22.83
C LYS A 209 2.47 16.52 -22.28
N ASP A 210 1.50 15.67 -22.56
CA ASP A 210 0.12 15.87 -22.11
C ASP A 210 0.01 15.50 -20.63
N ASP A 211 0.58 14.37 -20.21
CA ASP A 211 0.67 13.96 -18.81
C ASP A 211 1.49 14.95 -17.97
N LEU A 212 2.59 15.50 -18.53
CA LEU A 212 3.33 16.56 -17.87
C LEU A 212 2.46 17.78 -17.61
N GLN A 213 1.58 18.17 -18.56
CA GLN A 213 0.71 19.32 -18.39
C GLN A 213 -0.28 19.09 -17.24
N ASP A 214 -0.86 17.90 -17.16
CA ASP A 214 -1.80 17.50 -16.10
C ASP A 214 -1.10 17.43 -14.74
N ALA A 215 0.07 16.79 -14.67
CA ALA A 215 0.90 16.73 -13.47
C ALA A 215 1.28 18.13 -12.96
N VAL A 216 1.70 19.04 -13.85
CA VAL A 216 1.98 20.44 -13.50
C VAL A 216 0.76 21.16 -12.94
N GLN A 217 -0.45 20.88 -13.42
CA GLN A 217 -1.67 21.48 -12.87
C GLN A 217 -1.96 20.95 -11.47
N LYS A 218 -1.84 19.63 -11.24
CA LYS A 218 -2.01 19.02 -9.92
C LYS A 218 -1.05 19.63 -8.89
N VAL A 219 0.25 19.71 -9.24
CA VAL A 219 1.27 20.32 -8.38
C VAL A 219 0.95 21.81 -8.10
N LYS A 220 0.50 22.54 -9.12
CA LYS A 220 0.11 23.95 -8.93
C LYS A 220 -1.11 24.11 -8.04
N SER A 221 -2.08 23.21 -8.09
CA SER A 221 -3.23 23.23 -7.19
C SER A 221 -2.79 22.96 -5.75
N ALA A 222 -2.07 21.86 -5.50
CA ALA A 222 -1.55 21.53 -4.17
C ALA A 222 -0.69 22.66 -3.54
N LEU A 223 0.02 23.43 -4.35
CA LEU A 223 0.81 24.56 -3.89
C LEU A 223 0.00 25.85 -3.68
N ARG A 224 -1.14 26.03 -4.37
CA ARG A 224 -1.96 27.24 -4.27
C ARG A 224 -3.03 27.18 -3.21
N ASP A 225 -3.60 25.99 -3.05
CA ASP A 225 -4.72 25.77 -2.14
C ASP A 225 -4.23 25.75 -0.68
N GLU A 226 -5.15 25.92 0.28
CA GLU A 226 -4.82 25.75 1.70
C GLU A 226 -4.42 24.28 1.94
N PRO A 227 -3.40 24.01 2.76
CA PRO A 227 -2.69 24.95 3.68
C PRO A 227 -1.49 25.68 3.06
N ALA A 228 -1.06 25.36 1.83
CA ALA A 228 0.19 25.85 1.27
C ALA A 228 0.16 27.37 0.94
N ASN A 229 -0.90 27.87 0.32
CA ASN A 229 -1.08 29.28 -0.06
C ASN A 229 0.12 29.92 -0.78
N LEU A 230 0.81 29.13 -1.62
CA LEU A 230 1.96 29.59 -2.40
C LEU A 230 1.55 30.11 -3.77
N THR A 231 2.41 30.91 -4.39
CA THR A 231 2.23 31.34 -5.77
C THR A 231 3.22 30.66 -6.71
N PRO A 232 2.93 29.40 -7.18
CA PRO A 232 3.79 28.70 -8.12
C PRO A 232 3.69 29.28 -9.52
N LYS A 233 4.82 29.49 -10.18
CA LYS A 233 4.91 29.95 -11.58
C LYS A 233 5.83 29.05 -12.37
N THR A 234 5.42 28.76 -13.62
CA THR A 234 6.30 28.07 -14.59
C THR A 234 7.39 29.04 -15.04
N ALA A 235 8.64 28.60 -15.11
CA ALA A 235 9.77 29.38 -15.57
C ALA A 235 9.72 29.48 -17.12
N ILE A 236 8.91 30.43 -17.63
CA ILE A 236 8.69 30.65 -19.07
C ILE A 236 9.97 31.19 -19.73
N CYS A 237 10.46 30.53 -20.79
CA CYS A 237 11.69 30.83 -21.52
C CYS A 237 12.97 30.83 -20.65
N ARG A 238 12.91 30.26 -19.45
CA ARG A 238 14.02 30.17 -18.47
C ARG A 238 14.04 28.79 -17.78
N GLN A 239 13.56 27.75 -18.47
CA GLN A 239 13.56 26.38 -17.94
C GLN A 239 14.97 25.88 -17.66
N ASP A 240 15.96 26.28 -18.48
CA ASP A 240 17.38 25.98 -18.32
C ASP A 240 17.92 26.47 -16.95
N LEU A 241 17.64 27.74 -16.59
CA LEU A 241 18.08 28.31 -15.33
C LEU A 241 17.30 27.74 -14.13
N ALA A 242 16.01 27.46 -14.30
CA ALA A 242 15.18 26.89 -13.27
C ALA A 242 15.60 25.44 -12.96
N LEU A 243 15.80 24.60 -13.98
CA LEU A 243 16.28 23.22 -13.83
C LEU A 243 17.70 23.18 -13.22
N GLN A 244 18.61 24.06 -13.62
CA GLN A 244 19.92 24.19 -13.01
C GLN A 244 19.83 24.57 -11.52
N SER A 245 18.88 25.44 -11.14
CA SER A 245 18.66 25.80 -9.74
C SER A 245 18.02 24.68 -8.95
N ALA A 246 17.18 23.87 -9.58
CA ALA A 246 16.58 22.68 -8.96
C ALA A 246 17.56 21.52 -8.83
N ALA A 247 18.63 21.48 -9.65
CA ALA A 247 19.63 20.42 -9.58
C ALA A 247 20.44 20.45 -8.27
N PRO A 248 20.93 19.30 -7.76
CA PRO A 248 21.62 19.21 -6.45
C PRO A 248 23.06 19.75 -6.50
N ILE A 249 23.29 20.85 -7.21
CA ILE A 249 24.58 21.53 -7.31
C ILE A 249 24.74 22.71 -6.34
N GLY A 250 23.71 23.02 -5.55
CA GLY A 250 23.74 24.03 -4.50
C GLY A 250 23.81 25.49 -4.99
N ALA A 251 23.48 25.76 -6.26
CA ALA A 251 23.55 27.11 -6.82
C ALA A 251 22.17 27.58 -7.34
N ASN A 252 21.65 28.68 -6.78
CA ASN A 252 20.46 29.35 -7.30
C ASN A 252 20.84 30.31 -8.45
N VAL A 253 20.97 29.77 -9.67
CA VAL A 253 21.29 30.56 -10.87
C VAL A 253 20.08 31.29 -11.46
N PHE A 254 18.87 30.89 -11.09
CA PHE A 254 17.65 31.58 -11.43
C PHE A 254 17.58 32.98 -10.80
N GLY A 255 18.24 33.15 -9.66
CA GLY A 255 18.51 34.42 -9.01
C GLY A 255 17.31 35.05 -8.29
N ARG A 256 16.25 34.27 -8.03
CA ARG A 256 15.08 34.74 -7.28
C ARG A 256 15.07 34.17 -5.88
N GLU A 257 15.00 35.04 -4.89
CA GLU A 257 14.89 34.69 -3.48
C GLU A 257 13.84 35.59 -2.83
N SER A 258 13.09 35.04 -1.87
CA SER A 258 12.23 35.80 -0.95
C SER A 258 12.86 35.83 0.42
N ILE A 259 12.59 36.87 1.21
CA ILE A 259 13.03 36.97 2.58
C ILE A 259 12.16 36.09 3.47
N ALA A 260 12.79 35.27 4.31
CA ALA A 260 12.10 34.41 5.27
C ALA A 260 12.71 34.52 6.66
N LEU A 261 11.89 34.49 7.70
CA LEU A 261 12.31 34.34 9.08
C LEU A 261 12.60 32.86 9.41
N GLY A 262 13.41 32.60 10.43
CA GLY A 262 13.80 31.24 10.81
C GLY A 262 12.61 30.31 11.12
N GLY A 263 11.51 30.83 11.66
CA GLY A 263 10.28 30.07 11.88
C GLY A 263 9.63 29.59 10.58
N ALA A 264 9.56 30.44 9.55
CA ALA A 264 9.02 30.08 8.25
C ALA A 264 9.87 29.01 7.53
N VAL A 265 11.20 29.10 7.66
CA VAL A 265 12.12 28.07 7.17
C VAL A 265 11.92 26.75 7.93
N GLY A 266 11.69 26.82 9.25
CA GLY A 266 11.38 25.65 10.08
C GLY A 266 10.08 24.96 9.65
N ALA A 267 9.03 25.73 9.40
CA ALA A 267 7.74 25.22 8.91
C ALA A 267 7.86 24.50 7.56
N LEU A 268 8.70 25.03 6.65
CA LEU A 268 8.99 24.39 5.37
C LEU A 268 9.66 23.02 5.58
N LEU A 269 10.68 22.94 6.44
CA LEU A 269 11.41 21.69 6.69
C LEU A 269 10.58 20.64 7.45
N ALA A 270 9.51 21.04 8.13
CA ALA A 270 8.58 20.14 8.79
C ALA A 270 7.62 19.44 7.78
N SER A 271 7.40 20.03 6.61
CA SER A 271 6.40 19.54 5.64
C SER A 271 6.57 18.08 5.21
N PRO A 272 7.77 17.56 4.87
CA PRO A 272 7.93 16.16 4.48
C PRO A 272 7.57 15.15 5.58
N HIS A 273 7.61 15.58 6.85
CA HIS A 273 7.33 14.69 7.98
C HIS A 273 5.84 14.53 8.27
N ASN A 274 4.99 15.41 7.73
CA ASN A 274 3.54 15.37 7.92
C ASN A 274 2.83 14.53 6.83
N ALA A 275 3.51 14.24 5.72
CA ALA A 275 2.98 13.39 4.65
C ALA A 275 3.05 11.91 5.04
N THR A 276 2.22 11.49 6.00
CA THR A 276 2.12 10.10 6.47
C THR A 276 0.67 9.76 6.79
N ILE A 277 0.37 8.46 6.86
CA ILE A 277 -0.92 7.97 7.36
C ILE A 277 -0.73 7.63 8.82
N LEU A 278 -1.40 8.37 9.73
CA LEU A 278 -1.36 8.16 11.17
C LEU A 278 -2.78 8.12 11.73
N GLU A 279 -3.38 6.94 11.73
CA GLU A 279 -4.75 6.73 12.21
C GLU A 279 -4.78 6.34 13.68
N GLU A 280 -5.68 6.99 14.44
CA GLU A 280 -5.90 6.65 15.83
C GLU A 280 -6.49 5.23 15.94
N GLY A 281 -5.92 4.40 16.79
CA GLY A 281 -6.34 2.99 16.90
C GLY A 281 -5.73 2.06 15.86
N GLY A 282 -4.97 2.59 14.90
CA GLY A 282 -4.33 1.82 13.85
C GLY A 282 -3.11 1.01 14.30
N VAL A 283 -2.62 0.18 13.42
CA VAL A 283 -1.36 -0.57 13.60
C VAL A 283 -0.32 -0.11 12.59
N GLU A 284 0.94 -0.12 12.99
CA GLU A 284 2.04 0.22 12.09
C GLU A 284 2.22 -0.85 11.03
N PHE A 285 2.14 -0.46 9.77
CA PHE A 285 2.42 -1.28 8.59
C PHE A 285 3.91 -1.27 8.23
N GLY A 286 4.60 -0.18 8.52
CA GLY A 286 6.01 0.01 8.27
C GLY A 286 6.41 1.48 8.43
N ILE A 287 7.63 1.77 8.03
CA ILE A 287 8.20 3.13 8.02
C ILE A 287 8.14 3.68 6.60
N HIS A 288 7.60 4.87 6.40
CA HIS A 288 7.58 5.53 5.11
C HIS A 288 9.00 5.64 4.53
N LYS A 289 9.17 5.26 3.27
CA LYS A 289 10.49 5.14 2.63
C LYS A 289 11.29 6.45 2.65
N ASP A 290 10.63 7.56 2.36
CA ASP A 290 11.31 8.85 2.12
C ASP A 290 11.46 9.68 3.39
N ASN A 291 10.42 9.80 4.20
CA ASN A 291 10.41 10.68 5.37
C ASN A 291 10.63 9.98 6.71
N GLN A 292 10.80 8.65 6.72
CA GLN A 292 11.07 7.85 7.93
C GLN A 292 9.95 7.90 9.00
N SER A 293 8.75 8.40 8.65
CA SER A 293 7.62 8.42 9.58
C SER A 293 6.91 7.05 9.60
N PRO A 294 6.30 6.64 10.72
CA PRO A 294 5.51 5.41 10.74
C PRO A 294 4.24 5.58 9.89
N VAL A 295 3.86 4.54 9.17
CA VAL A 295 2.58 4.44 8.48
C VAL A 295 1.68 3.54 9.33
N VAL A 296 0.66 4.17 9.93
CA VAL A 296 -0.26 3.55 10.90
C VAL A 296 -1.66 3.58 10.32
N ILE A 297 -2.24 2.40 10.08
CA ILE A 297 -3.56 2.25 9.45
C ILE A 297 -4.45 1.43 10.38
N ASP A 298 -5.68 1.88 10.57
CA ASP A 298 -6.72 1.12 11.26
C ASP A 298 -7.64 0.43 10.24
N PRO A 299 -7.55 -0.89 10.04
CA PRO A 299 -8.42 -1.61 9.12
C PRO A 299 -9.91 -1.50 9.46
N PHE A 300 -10.25 -1.25 10.73
CA PHE A 300 -11.64 -1.15 11.21
C PHE A 300 -12.23 0.26 11.04
N ALA A 301 -11.42 1.26 10.71
CA ALA A 301 -11.87 2.63 10.44
C ALA A 301 -12.27 2.87 8.97
N ARG A 302 -12.49 1.82 8.17
CA ARG A 302 -12.79 1.94 6.73
C ARG A 302 -14.28 2.00 6.44
N ASP A 303 -14.65 2.85 5.47
CA ASP A 303 -16.04 2.95 5.00
C ASP A 303 -16.45 1.80 4.07
N ASN A 304 -15.50 1.30 3.27
CA ASN A 304 -15.74 0.31 2.23
C ASN A 304 -15.66 -1.15 2.71
N GLY A 305 -15.10 -1.40 3.90
CA GLY A 305 -14.93 -2.75 4.46
C GLY A 305 -13.64 -2.88 5.24
N TYR A 306 -13.53 -3.96 6.04
CA TYR A 306 -12.38 -4.20 6.90
C TYR A 306 -11.42 -5.26 6.34
N ALA A 307 -11.59 -5.59 5.05
CA ALA A 307 -10.76 -6.58 4.38
C ALA A 307 -9.44 -5.98 3.88
N MET A 308 -8.42 -6.83 3.85
CA MET A 308 -7.08 -6.49 3.38
C MET A 308 -6.58 -7.51 2.37
N PHE A 309 -5.83 -7.04 1.38
CA PHE A 309 -5.17 -7.85 0.38
C PHE A 309 -3.66 -7.62 0.41
N THR A 310 -2.89 -8.70 0.54
CA THR A 310 -1.41 -8.64 0.55
C THR A 310 -0.87 -9.62 -0.50
N VAL A 311 -0.06 -9.12 -1.42
CA VAL A 311 0.53 -9.91 -2.50
C VAL A 311 2.02 -9.61 -2.66
N GLY A 312 2.76 -10.58 -3.19
CA GLY A 312 4.17 -10.46 -3.53
C GLY A 312 4.81 -11.82 -3.80
N ASP A 313 5.90 -11.82 -4.52
CA ASP A 313 6.65 -13.02 -4.89
C ASP A 313 7.18 -13.79 -3.67
N THR A 314 7.60 -15.03 -3.91
CA THR A 314 8.27 -15.83 -2.88
C THR A 314 9.57 -15.13 -2.45
N GLY A 315 9.72 -14.89 -1.14
CA GLY A 315 10.89 -14.18 -0.59
C GLY A 315 10.78 -12.66 -0.60
N SER A 316 9.70 -12.08 -1.11
CA SER A 316 9.47 -10.62 -1.15
C SER A 316 9.30 -9.97 0.23
N GLY A 317 9.09 -10.75 1.28
CA GLY A 317 8.83 -10.25 2.65
C GLY A 317 7.34 -10.20 3.03
N LYS A 318 6.40 -10.54 2.12
CA LYS A 318 4.96 -10.50 2.38
C LYS A 318 4.53 -11.26 3.63
N SER A 319 4.97 -12.52 3.77
CA SER A 319 4.61 -13.35 4.94
C SER A 319 5.18 -12.78 6.25
N PHE A 320 6.36 -12.14 6.19
CA PHE A 320 6.95 -11.45 7.32
C PHE A 320 6.11 -10.22 7.71
N GLY A 321 5.78 -9.35 6.75
CA GLY A 321 4.95 -8.17 6.97
C GLY A 321 3.56 -8.52 7.49
N SER A 322 2.90 -9.53 6.90
CA SER A 322 1.58 -10.01 7.33
C SER A 322 1.59 -10.53 8.77
N LYS A 323 2.62 -11.29 9.15
CA LYS A 323 2.80 -11.79 10.52
C LYS A 323 3.00 -10.67 11.53
N GLN A 324 3.85 -9.70 11.22
CA GLN A 324 4.06 -8.53 12.08
C GLN A 324 2.77 -7.73 12.26
N ASN A 325 2.07 -7.45 11.16
CA ASN A 325 0.82 -6.70 11.19
C ASN A 325 -0.24 -7.44 12.01
N PHE A 326 -0.34 -8.77 11.88
CA PHE A 326 -1.22 -9.59 12.70
C PHE A 326 -0.89 -9.51 14.18
N ILE A 327 0.39 -9.71 14.56
CA ILE A 327 0.83 -9.63 15.97
C ILE A 327 0.50 -8.26 16.55
N ARG A 328 0.86 -7.18 15.85
CA ARG A 328 0.58 -5.80 16.27
C ARG A 328 -0.92 -5.56 16.45
N SER A 329 -1.74 -6.09 15.53
CA SER A 329 -3.21 -5.97 15.61
C SER A 329 -3.79 -6.65 16.85
N ILE A 330 -3.27 -7.82 17.22
CA ILE A 330 -3.76 -8.57 18.39
C ILE A 330 -3.22 -8.02 19.71
N GLU A 331 -1.98 -7.51 19.72
CA GLU A 331 -1.37 -6.91 20.92
C GLU A 331 -1.95 -5.52 21.25
N GLN A 332 -2.43 -4.78 20.23
CA GLN A 332 -2.97 -3.45 20.41
C GLN A 332 -4.25 -3.43 21.23
N SER A 333 -5.14 -4.41 21.05
CA SER A 333 -6.40 -4.51 21.79
C SER A 333 -6.51 -5.83 22.55
N LYS A 334 -6.88 -5.75 23.84
CA LYS A 334 -7.13 -6.95 24.66
C LYS A 334 -8.37 -7.72 24.23
N ASP A 335 -9.33 -7.01 23.65
CA ASP A 335 -10.62 -7.56 23.25
C ASP A 335 -10.67 -8.04 21.79
N ARG A 336 -9.55 -7.90 21.05
CA ARG A 336 -9.45 -8.36 19.67
C ARG A 336 -9.15 -9.86 19.60
N ILE A 337 -9.88 -10.57 18.73
CA ILE A 337 -9.72 -12.01 18.50
C ILE A 337 -8.87 -12.20 17.24
N GLY A 338 -7.90 -13.11 17.29
CA GLY A 338 -7.06 -13.46 16.15
C GLY A 338 -7.29 -14.89 15.66
N ILE A 339 -7.50 -15.05 14.35
CA ILE A 339 -7.62 -16.38 13.74
C ILE A 339 -6.71 -16.46 12.53
N ILE A 340 -5.95 -17.53 12.43
CA ILE A 340 -5.01 -17.80 11.35
C ILE A 340 -5.45 -19.08 10.65
N LEU A 341 -5.64 -19.04 9.34
CA LEU A 341 -5.88 -20.20 8.50
C LEU A 341 -4.77 -20.32 7.47
N GLU A 342 -4.02 -21.42 7.51
CA GLU A 342 -2.80 -21.56 6.74
C GLU A 342 -2.48 -23.02 6.44
N PRO A 343 -2.15 -23.37 5.16
CA PRO A 343 -1.91 -24.77 4.76
C PRO A 343 -0.47 -25.26 4.90
N LEU A 344 0.53 -24.39 5.07
CA LEU A 344 1.96 -24.72 4.90
C LEU A 344 2.78 -24.71 6.19
N ASN A 345 2.17 -24.57 7.36
CA ASN A 345 2.82 -24.49 8.68
C ASN A 345 3.86 -23.35 8.83
N ASN A 346 3.66 -22.24 8.10
CA ASN A 346 4.57 -21.09 8.14
C ASN A 346 4.32 -20.16 9.34
N TRP A 347 3.18 -20.28 10.02
CA TRP A 347 2.76 -19.39 11.11
C TRP A 347 3.03 -19.95 12.52
N ALA A 348 3.72 -21.07 12.64
CA ALA A 348 4.00 -21.70 13.93
C ALA A 348 4.68 -20.74 14.93
N GLY A 349 5.66 -19.93 14.48
CA GLY A 349 6.33 -18.95 15.34
C GLY A 349 5.42 -17.83 15.85
N VAL A 350 4.42 -17.41 15.07
CA VAL A 350 3.38 -16.43 15.48
C VAL A 350 2.45 -17.08 16.51
N SER A 351 2.05 -18.33 16.27
CA SER A 351 1.23 -19.11 17.18
C SER A 351 1.90 -19.23 18.57
N GLU A 352 3.20 -19.51 18.62
CA GLU A 352 3.95 -19.56 19.87
C GLU A 352 4.09 -18.18 20.54
N ALA A 353 4.32 -17.13 19.75
CA ALA A 353 4.50 -15.76 20.27
C ALA A 353 3.23 -15.21 20.94
N LEU A 354 2.05 -15.58 20.43
CA LEU A 354 0.75 -15.12 20.91
C LEU A 354 0.04 -16.14 21.83
N ASP A 355 0.71 -17.24 22.21
CA ASP A 355 0.10 -18.36 22.96
C ASP A 355 -1.21 -18.84 22.31
N ALA A 356 -1.18 -18.98 20.99
CA ALA A 356 -2.35 -19.35 20.21
C ALA A 356 -2.68 -20.83 20.36
N LYS A 357 -3.97 -21.15 20.42
CA LYS A 357 -4.42 -22.54 20.35
C LYS A 357 -4.26 -23.06 18.92
N ARG A 358 -3.31 -23.95 18.73
CA ARG A 358 -3.12 -24.63 17.45
C ARG A 358 -4.09 -25.78 17.30
N ILE A 359 -4.83 -25.80 16.21
CA ILE A 359 -5.77 -26.85 15.82
C ILE A 359 -5.30 -27.37 14.45
N THR A 360 -4.78 -28.60 14.42
CA THR A 360 -4.41 -29.22 13.15
C THR A 360 -5.65 -29.82 12.52
N VAL A 361 -6.13 -29.20 11.45
CA VAL A 361 -7.34 -29.58 10.72
C VAL A 361 -6.96 -30.53 9.61
N GLY A 362 -7.66 -31.67 9.56
CA GLY A 362 -7.35 -32.77 8.65
C GLY A 362 -6.98 -34.03 9.43
N GLY A 363 -6.73 -35.11 8.74
CA GLY A 363 -6.45 -36.39 9.38
C GLY A 363 -7.66 -36.95 10.13
N THR A 364 -7.55 -37.17 11.43
CA THR A 364 -8.60 -37.82 12.23
C THR A 364 -9.50 -36.88 13.02
N LEU A 365 -9.13 -35.60 13.17
CA LEU A 365 -9.87 -34.63 13.99
C LEU A 365 -11.24 -34.33 13.37
N GLY A 366 -12.31 -34.52 14.12
CA GLY A 366 -13.69 -34.30 13.67
C GLY A 366 -13.99 -32.80 13.48
N LEU A 367 -14.63 -32.49 12.34
CA LEU A 367 -15.11 -31.16 11.98
C LEU A 367 -16.47 -31.32 11.27
N ASN A 368 -17.54 -30.95 11.95
CA ASN A 368 -18.89 -31.20 11.48
C ASN A 368 -19.47 -30.02 10.69
N PRO A 369 -19.68 -30.16 9.36
CA PRO A 369 -20.29 -29.08 8.57
C PRO A 369 -21.76 -28.81 8.89
N LEU A 370 -22.42 -29.72 9.58
CA LEU A 370 -23.82 -29.60 9.98
C LEU A 370 -23.99 -29.08 11.42
N GLU A 371 -22.91 -28.65 12.06
CA GLU A 371 -22.97 -28.16 13.46
C GLU A 371 -23.77 -26.84 13.50
N ILE A 372 -24.79 -26.79 14.39
CA ILE A 372 -25.52 -25.59 14.74
C ILE A 372 -25.31 -25.33 16.23
N ARG A 373 -25.18 -24.07 16.62
CA ARG A 373 -25.01 -23.64 18.01
C ARG A 373 -26.18 -22.77 18.46
N GLN A 374 -26.36 -22.69 19.76
CA GLN A 374 -27.35 -21.79 20.33
C GLN A 374 -26.92 -20.33 20.11
N THR A 375 -27.71 -19.58 19.34
CA THR A 375 -27.42 -18.17 19.07
C THR A 375 -27.46 -17.37 20.38
N PRO A 376 -26.42 -16.56 20.70
CA PRO A 376 -26.41 -15.73 21.91
C PRO A 376 -27.54 -14.73 21.98
N ASP A 377 -28.02 -14.43 23.20
CA ASP A 377 -29.18 -13.54 23.43
C ASP A 377 -29.04 -12.14 22.83
N HIS A 378 -27.80 -11.59 22.73
CA HIS A 378 -27.53 -10.30 22.12
C HIS A 378 -27.73 -10.33 20.61
N VAL A 379 -27.29 -11.41 19.96
CA VAL A 379 -27.46 -11.65 18.51
C VAL A 379 -28.94 -11.85 18.19
N GLN A 380 -29.66 -12.66 18.97
CA GLN A 380 -31.13 -12.86 18.82
C GLN A 380 -31.89 -11.54 18.86
N ARG A 381 -31.49 -10.62 19.75
CA ARG A 381 -32.11 -9.29 19.83
C ARG A 381 -31.78 -8.39 18.63
N ALA A 382 -30.62 -8.56 18.01
CA ALA A 382 -30.22 -7.79 16.86
C ALA A 382 -30.84 -8.29 15.54
N MET A 383 -31.13 -9.60 15.44
CA MET A 383 -31.59 -10.24 14.20
C MET A 383 -33.03 -9.88 13.80
N GLY A 384 -33.85 -9.36 14.70
CA GLY A 384 -35.28 -9.08 14.42
C GLY A 384 -36.20 -10.32 14.44
N GLU A 385 -37.52 -10.10 14.42
CA GLU A 385 -38.53 -11.18 14.58
C GLU A 385 -38.64 -12.13 13.38
N ASP A 386 -38.11 -11.75 12.19
CA ASP A 386 -38.25 -12.53 10.95
C ASP A 386 -37.00 -13.39 10.63
N ALA A 387 -35.91 -13.27 11.39
CA ALA A 387 -34.69 -14.03 11.15
C ALA A 387 -34.78 -15.46 11.70
N SER A 388 -34.41 -16.45 10.90
CA SER A 388 -34.33 -17.86 11.29
C SER A 388 -32.92 -18.37 11.20
N PRO A 389 -32.16 -18.40 12.32
CA PRO A 389 -30.80 -18.98 12.34
C PRO A 389 -30.78 -20.43 11.84
N PHE A 390 -31.85 -21.16 12.03
CA PHE A 390 -31.98 -22.53 11.54
C PHE A 390 -32.01 -22.60 10.00
N ASN A 391 -32.76 -21.70 9.35
CA ASN A 391 -32.79 -21.67 7.87
C ASN A 391 -31.45 -21.21 7.27
N GLU A 392 -30.78 -20.22 7.88
CA GLU A 392 -29.43 -19.83 7.48
C GLU A 392 -28.48 -21.01 7.56
N LYS A 393 -28.52 -21.77 8.66
CA LYS A 393 -27.66 -22.96 8.80
C LYS A 393 -28.01 -24.06 7.82
N LEU A 394 -29.27 -24.25 7.48
CA LEU A 394 -29.67 -25.19 6.43
C LEU A 394 -29.10 -24.78 5.07
N ASP A 395 -29.12 -23.49 4.74
CA ASP A 395 -28.58 -22.96 3.50
C ASP A 395 -27.05 -23.13 3.45
N ASP A 396 -26.32 -22.87 4.54
CA ASP A 396 -24.89 -23.10 4.65
C ASP A 396 -24.53 -24.57 4.50
N ALA A 397 -25.23 -25.47 5.18
CA ALA A 397 -25.04 -26.91 5.07
C ALA A 397 -25.34 -27.43 3.65
N MET A 398 -26.39 -26.91 3.02
CA MET A 398 -26.71 -27.23 1.62
C MET A 398 -25.66 -26.68 0.66
N SER A 399 -25.12 -25.50 0.92
CA SER A 399 -24.01 -24.91 0.13
C SER A 399 -22.78 -25.78 0.22
N PHE A 400 -22.37 -26.17 1.43
CA PHE A 400 -21.26 -27.08 1.66
C PHE A 400 -21.42 -28.42 0.89
N LEU A 401 -22.57 -29.08 1.04
CA LEU A 401 -22.85 -30.35 0.35
C LEU A 401 -22.88 -30.17 -1.18
N THR A 402 -23.49 -29.09 -1.68
CA THR A 402 -23.52 -28.80 -3.12
C THR A 402 -22.11 -28.59 -3.66
N ASN A 403 -21.25 -27.86 -2.93
CA ASN A 403 -19.85 -27.64 -3.30
C ASN A 403 -19.04 -28.93 -3.30
N PHE A 404 -19.27 -29.82 -2.32
CA PHE A 404 -18.64 -31.13 -2.31
C PHE A 404 -18.94 -31.93 -3.61
N PHE A 405 -20.17 -31.89 -4.13
CA PHE A 405 -20.53 -32.52 -5.39
C PHE A 405 -19.91 -31.79 -6.59
N ALA A 406 -19.97 -30.45 -6.59
CA ALA A 406 -19.45 -29.63 -7.68
C ALA A 406 -17.94 -29.81 -7.88
N LEU A 407 -17.16 -29.82 -6.80
CA LEU A 407 -15.71 -30.07 -6.81
C LEU A 407 -15.32 -31.44 -7.40
N ARG A 408 -16.24 -32.39 -7.37
CA ARG A 408 -16.09 -33.72 -8.00
C ARG A 408 -16.65 -33.80 -9.43
N GLY A 409 -17.11 -32.65 -9.97
CA GLY A 409 -17.74 -32.59 -11.28
C GLY A 409 -19.14 -33.27 -11.35
N ILE A 410 -19.81 -33.41 -10.20
CA ILE A 410 -21.08 -34.08 -10.06
C ILE A 410 -22.21 -33.06 -9.96
N SER A 411 -23.21 -33.14 -10.87
CA SER A 411 -24.42 -32.33 -10.78
C SER A 411 -25.51 -33.09 -10.03
N LEU A 412 -26.07 -32.44 -8.99
CA LEU A 412 -27.18 -33.00 -8.21
C LEU A 412 -28.49 -33.08 -9.00
N GLY A 413 -28.77 -32.12 -9.86
CA GLY A 413 -30.02 -32.05 -10.60
C GLY A 413 -31.25 -32.12 -9.65
N ASP A 414 -32.22 -32.98 -9.99
CA ASP A 414 -33.44 -33.19 -9.19
C ASP A 414 -33.20 -33.84 -7.81
N ARG A 415 -32.05 -34.48 -7.62
CA ARG A 415 -31.63 -35.12 -6.35
C ARG A 415 -31.37 -34.13 -5.22
N ARG A 416 -31.20 -32.86 -5.58
CA ARG A 416 -31.07 -31.77 -4.59
C ARG A 416 -32.25 -31.76 -3.60
N THR A 417 -33.46 -32.04 -4.07
CA THR A 417 -34.67 -32.10 -3.22
C THR A 417 -34.58 -33.22 -2.17
N THR A 418 -34.10 -34.42 -2.60
CA THR A 418 -33.93 -35.56 -1.69
C THR A 418 -32.80 -35.31 -0.68
N LEU A 419 -31.69 -34.66 -1.12
CA LEU A 419 -30.60 -34.26 -0.24
C LEU A 419 -31.09 -33.26 0.84
N GLU A 420 -31.86 -32.26 0.46
CA GLU A 420 -32.44 -31.27 1.38
C GLU A 420 -33.43 -31.90 2.35
N LEU A 421 -34.24 -32.86 1.88
CA LEU A 421 -35.14 -33.63 2.74
C LEU A 421 -34.36 -34.43 3.79
N GLY A 422 -33.27 -35.10 3.41
CA GLY A 422 -32.38 -35.83 4.32
C GLY A 422 -31.77 -34.92 5.35
N LEU A 423 -31.25 -33.76 4.93
CA LEU A 423 -30.68 -32.76 5.82
C LEU A 423 -31.70 -32.25 6.88
N LYS A 424 -32.86 -31.82 6.43
CA LYS A 424 -33.96 -31.35 7.35
C LYS A 424 -34.39 -32.45 8.31
N ARG A 425 -34.46 -33.70 7.86
CA ARG A 425 -34.84 -34.83 8.72
C ARG A 425 -33.71 -35.16 9.71
N ALA A 426 -32.44 -35.01 9.35
CA ALA A 426 -31.32 -35.20 10.27
C ALA A 426 -31.38 -34.25 11.48
N TYR A 427 -31.65 -32.96 11.24
CA TYR A 427 -31.83 -32.01 12.32
C TYR A 427 -33.04 -32.37 13.20
N ARG A 428 -34.19 -32.69 12.60
CA ARG A 428 -35.40 -33.08 13.37
C ARG A 428 -35.19 -34.34 14.18
N ARG A 429 -34.41 -35.29 13.69
CA ARG A 429 -34.04 -36.52 14.42
C ARG A 429 -33.29 -36.23 15.71
N ASN A 430 -32.47 -35.18 15.66
CA ASN A 430 -31.70 -34.68 16.79
C ASN A 430 -32.51 -33.62 17.62
N GLU A 431 -33.82 -33.54 17.41
CA GLU A 431 -34.71 -32.60 18.09
C GLU A 431 -34.35 -31.13 17.92
N ILE A 432 -33.73 -30.79 16.79
CA ILE A 432 -33.37 -29.41 16.38
C ILE A 432 -34.40 -28.93 15.36
N THR A 433 -34.98 -27.75 15.66
CA THR A 433 -36.08 -27.12 14.91
C THR A 433 -35.84 -25.62 14.75
N ASP A 434 -36.80 -24.88 14.18
CA ASP A 434 -36.75 -23.40 14.12
C ASP A 434 -36.77 -22.72 15.53
N ASP A 435 -37.05 -23.46 16.58
CA ASP A 435 -36.94 -22.95 17.95
C ASP A 435 -35.48 -22.91 18.40
N ILE A 436 -34.96 -21.68 18.58
CA ILE A 436 -33.55 -21.42 18.95
C ILE A 436 -33.15 -22.17 20.23
N SER A 437 -34.09 -22.40 21.17
CA SER A 437 -33.82 -23.15 22.40
C SER A 437 -33.37 -24.59 22.14
N THR A 438 -33.72 -25.14 20.98
CA THR A 438 -33.33 -26.51 20.56
C THR A 438 -31.95 -26.59 19.94
N HIS A 439 -31.31 -25.47 19.58
CA HIS A 439 -30.02 -25.44 18.93
C HIS A 439 -28.84 -25.86 19.83
N GLY A 440 -29.05 -25.95 21.12
CA GLY A 440 -28.11 -26.54 22.10
C GLY A 440 -28.08 -28.08 22.10
N ASN A 441 -28.98 -28.74 21.37
CA ASN A 441 -29.00 -30.19 21.23
C ASN A 441 -27.79 -30.65 20.37
N PRO A 442 -27.32 -31.91 20.53
CA PRO A 442 -26.24 -32.46 19.69
C PRO A 442 -26.61 -32.35 18.19
N SER A 443 -25.76 -31.69 17.44
CA SER A 443 -25.99 -31.50 16.00
C SER A 443 -25.89 -32.81 15.23
N PRO A 444 -26.71 -33.02 14.17
CA PRO A 444 -26.55 -34.18 13.29
C PRO A 444 -25.19 -34.11 12.59
N THR A 445 -24.73 -35.25 12.11
CA THR A 445 -23.52 -35.35 11.26
C THR A 445 -23.90 -35.83 9.85
N ILE A 446 -22.97 -35.76 8.92
CA ILE A 446 -23.20 -36.34 7.58
C ILE A 446 -23.50 -37.85 7.71
N ARG A 447 -22.91 -38.56 8.66
CA ARG A 447 -23.24 -39.97 8.94
C ARG A 447 -24.69 -40.15 9.38
N THR A 448 -25.18 -39.28 10.30
CA THR A 448 -26.61 -39.27 10.68
C THR A 448 -27.50 -39.10 9.47
N MET A 449 -27.09 -38.28 8.50
CA MET A 449 -27.80 -38.08 7.24
C MET A 449 -27.72 -39.31 6.33
N MET A 450 -26.58 -39.98 6.29
CA MET A 450 -26.41 -41.27 5.56
C MET A 450 -27.28 -42.36 6.13
N ASP A 451 -27.37 -42.52 7.46
CA ASP A 451 -28.29 -43.45 8.12
C ASP A 451 -29.74 -43.20 7.69
N LEU A 452 -30.15 -41.93 7.56
CA LEU A 452 -31.48 -41.59 7.03
C LEU A 452 -31.68 -41.96 5.56
N PHE A 453 -30.65 -41.83 4.75
CA PHE A 453 -30.74 -42.31 3.35
C PHE A 453 -30.84 -43.82 3.27
N GLU A 454 -30.17 -44.57 4.16
CA GLU A 454 -30.39 -46.04 4.25
C GLU A 454 -31.83 -46.34 4.65
N GLU A 455 -32.42 -45.64 5.59
CA GLU A 455 -33.84 -45.77 5.96
C GLU A 455 -34.77 -45.42 4.76
N MET A 456 -34.40 -44.41 3.93
CA MET A 456 -35.15 -44.05 2.73
C MET A 456 -35.08 -45.13 1.65
N VAL A 457 -33.99 -45.87 1.57
CA VAL A 457 -33.83 -47.02 0.66
C VAL A 457 -34.69 -48.19 1.14
N ASP A 458 -34.66 -48.48 2.45
CA ASP A 458 -35.39 -49.61 3.04
C ASP A 458 -36.88 -49.38 3.15
N ASN A 459 -37.30 -48.16 3.52
CA ASN A 459 -38.70 -47.82 3.80
C ASN A 459 -39.10 -46.50 3.15
N PRO A 460 -39.05 -46.34 1.82
CA PRO A 460 -39.28 -45.06 1.14
C PRO A 460 -40.67 -44.46 1.41
N GLU A 461 -41.67 -45.31 1.71
CA GLU A 461 -43.04 -44.92 1.97
C GLU A 461 -43.21 -44.06 3.24
N GLU A 462 -42.29 -44.15 4.21
CA GLU A 462 -42.31 -43.32 5.42
C GLU A 462 -41.95 -41.87 5.16
N PHE A 463 -41.28 -41.59 4.02
CA PHE A 463 -40.79 -40.28 3.65
C PHE A 463 -41.65 -39.54 2.63
N VAL A 464 -42.65 -40.21 2.04
CA VAL A 464 -43.50 -39.69 0.96
C VAL A 464 -44.96 -39.89 1.30
N VAL A 465 -45.80 -38.90 1.01
CA VAL A 465 -47.23 -38.88 1.36
C VAL A 465 -48.14 -39.13 0.10
N ARG A 466 -47.56 -39.07 -1.12
CA ARG A 466 -48.38 -38.83 -2.34
C ARG A 466 -48.54 -39.97 -3.31
N SER A 467 -47.50 -40.78 -3.61
CA SER A 467 -47.62 -41.88 -4.59
C SER A 467 -46.48 -42.89 -4.51
N ASP A 468 -46.71 -44.11 -4.95
CA ASP A 468 -45.70 -45.17 -5.10
C ASP A 468 -44.55 -44.75 -6.09
N GLU A 469 -44.84 -43.90 -7.06
CA GLU A 469 -43.88 -43.37 -8.01
C GLU A 469 -42.86 -42.43 -7.37
N GLU A 470 -43.32 -41.56 -6.45
CA GLU A 470 -42.45 -40.71 -5.62
C GLU A 470 -41.58 -41.52 -4.65
N ALA A 471 -42.15 -42.60 -4.09
CA ALA A 471 -41.39 -43.51 -3.21
C ALA A 471 -40.23 -44.18 -3.97
N GLY A 472 -40.51 -44.67 -5.19
CA GLY A 472 -39.44 -45.21 -6.06
C GLY A 472 -38.36 -44.16 -6.40
N LYS A 473 -38.73 -42.91 -6.66
CA LYS A 473 -37.77 -41.83 -6.93
C LYS A 473 -36.90 -41.54 -5.72
N ILE A 474 -37.47 -41.45 -4.53
CA ILE A 474 -36.69 -41.23 -3.29
C ILE A 474 -35.74 -42.38 -3.03
N GLN A 475 -36.15 -43.63 -3.23
CA GLN A 475 -35.31 -44.80 -3.09
C GLN A 475 -34.09 -44.79 -4.06
N ASP A 476 -34.34 -44.44 -5.32
CA ASP A 476 -33.27 -44.33 -6.33
C ASP A 476 -32.31 -43.17 -6.00
N ASP A 477 -32.85 -41.99 -5.61
CA ASP A 477 -32.08 -40.82 -5.24
C ASP A 477 -31.23 -41.09 -3.98
N ALA A 478 -31.82 -41.69 -2.92
CA ALA A 478 -31.14 -42.04 -1.69
C ALA A 478 -30.02 -43.05 -1.92
N THR A 479 -30.27 -44.11 -2.75
CA THR A 479 -29.23 -45.08 -3.14
C THR A 479 -28.05 -44.38 -3.80
N TRP A 480 -28.31 -43.45 -4.72
CA TRP A 480 -27.27 -42.72 -5.41
C TRP A 480 -26.52 -41.76 -4.46
N LEU A 481 -27.24 -41.06 -3.55
CA LEU A 481 -26.63 -40.15 -2.57
C LEU A 481 -25.69 -40.90 -1.62
N LEU A 482 -26.10 -42.09 -1.14
CA LEU A 482 -25.25 -42.96 -0.31
C LEU A 482 -23.94 -43.31 -1.02
N ASP A 483 -24.01 -43.73 -2.27
CA ASP A 483 -22.79 -44.04 -3.05
C ASP A 483 -21.86 -42.84 -3.19
N GLN A 484 -22.40 -41.65 -3.37
CA GLN A 484 -21.62 -40.44 -3.50
C GLN A 484 -21.05 -39.90 -2.18
N LEU A 485 -21.73 -40.18 -1.04
CA LEU A 485 -21.31 -39.72 0.30
C LEU A 485 -20.34 -40.70 1.00
N ARG A 486 -20.00 -41.87 0.39
CA ARG A 486 -18.97 -42.80 0.91
C ARG A 486 -17.67 -42.17 1.37
N PRO A 487 -17.14 -41.09 0.74
CA PRO A 487 -15.95 -40.42 1.26
C PRO A 487 -16.03 -39.94 2.71
N PHE A 488 -17.24 -39.82 3.28
CA PHE A 488 -17.48 -39.41 4.67
C PHE A 488 -17.62 -40.60 5.65
N GLU A 489 -17.56 -41.85 5.16
CA GLU A 489 -17.48 -43.05 5.99
C GLU A 489 -16.19 -43.14 6.80
N GLU A 490 -16.10 -44.06 7.75
CA GLU A 490 -14.96 -44.15 8.69
C GLU A 490 -13.60 -44.34 8.04
N ASP A 491 -13.54 -45.04 6.94
CA ASP A 491 -12.35 -45.30 6.12
C ASP A 491 -12.26 -44.40 4.88
N GLY A 492 -13.21 -43.48 4.75
CA GLY A 492 -13.30 -42.53 3.66
C GLY A 492 -12.32 -41.38 3.77
N ARG A 493 -12.04 -40.75 2.62
CA ARG A 493 -11.09 -39.64 2.50
C ARG A 493 -11.47 -38.41 3.33
N HIS A 494 -12.77 -38.19 3.56
CA HIS A 494 -13.34 -37.10 4.34
C HIS A 494 -14.01 -37.58 5.64
N ALA A 495 -13.50 -38.68 6.20
CA ALA A 495 -14.06 -39.28 7.43
C ALA A 495 -14.12 -38.31 8.61
N ASN A 496 -13.17 -37.40 8.69
CA ASN A 496 -13.14 -36.32 9.69
C ASN A 496 -14.31 -35.34 9.58
N LEU A 497 -14.83 -35.09 8.36
CA LEU A 497 -15.99 -34.21 8.10
C LEU A 497 -17.33 -34.94 8.30
N GLY A 498 -17.30 -36.26 8.44
CA GLY A 498 -18.50 -37.08 8.63
C GLY A 498 -18.92 -37.24 10.10
N LYS A 499 -18.17 -36.74 11.06
CA LYS A 499 -18.39 -36.93 12.50
C LYS A 499 -18.50 -35.59 13.24
N ALA A 500 -18.88 -35.65 14.53
CA ALA A 500 -19.02 -34.45 15.36
C ALA A 500 -17.68 -33.68 15.46
N SER A 501 -17.76 -32.36 15.64
CA SER A 501 -16.57 -31.54 15.88
C SER A 501 -15.94 -31.91 17.23
N GLU A 502 -14.60 -32.02 17.21
CA GLU A 502 -13.80 -32.38 18.39
C GLU A 502 -13.06 -31.17 18.97
N PHE A 503 -13.31 -29.95 18.46
CA PHE A 503 -12.70 -28.71 18.95
C PHE A 503 -13.69 -27.56 18.93
N ASP A 504 -13.38 -26.56 19.76
CA ASP A 504 -14.13 -25.31 19.83
C ASP A 504 -13.20 -24.14 19.52
N ILE A 505 -13.69 -23.21 18.68
CA ILE A 505 -12.99 -21.98 18.31
C ILE A 505 -13.45 -20.76 19.09
N HIS A 506 -14.43 -20.86 20.01
CA HIS A 506 -15.11 -19.71 20.62
C HIS A 506 -14.42 -19.18 21.88
N ASP A 507 -13.78 -20.05 22.67
CA ASP A 507 -13.25 -19.70 23.98
C ASP A 507 -11.82 -19.09 23.96
N GLU A 508 -11.12 -19.16 22.84
CA GLU A 508 -9.73 -18.74 22.76
C GLU A 508 -9.57 -17.37 22.12
N LYS A 509 -8.60 -16.58 22.61
CA LYS A 509 -8.30 -15.26 22.04
C LYS A 509 -7.62 -15.36 20.68
N VAL A 510 -6.65 -16.29 20.55
CA VAL A 510 -5.92 -16.50 19.28
C VAL A 510 -5.96 -17.97 18.91
N ILE A 511 -6.31 -18.25 17.67
CA ILE A 511 -6.41 -19.61 17.13
C ILE A 511 -5.59 -19.73 15.86
N TYR A 512 -4.87 -20.82 15.75
CA TYR A 512 -4.17 -21.20 14.55
C TYR A 512 -4.76 -22.50 13.97
N LEU A 513 -5.48 -22.36 12.85
CA LEU A 513 -6.05 -23.45 12.07
C LEU A 513 -5.01 -23.92 11.05
N ASP A 514 -4.34 -25.00 11.36
CA ASP A 514 -3.22 -25.54 10.61
C ASP A 514 -3.66 -26.71 9.74
N LEU A 515 -3.50 -26.57 8.41
CA LEU A 515 -3.84 -27.59 7.41
C LEU A 515 -2.63 -28.44 6.98
N ALA A 516 -1.49 -28.32 7.62
CA ALA A 516 -0.18 -28.88 7.21
C ALA A 516 -0.14 -30.37 6.92
N GLN A 517 -1.14 -31.16 7.31
CA GLN A 517 -1.21 -32.60 6.98
C GLN A 517 -1.60 -32.88 5.53
N GLN A 518 -1.89 -31.85 4.74
CA GLN A 518 -2.35 -31.99 3.35
C GLN A 518 -1.31 -31.57 2.30
N GLU A 519 -0.04 -31.44 2.69
CA GLU A 519 1.07 -31.01 1.80
C GLU A 519 1.31 -31.88 0.55
N GLY A 520 0.60 -32.95 0.33
CA GLY A 520 0.86 -33.88 -0.77
C GLY A 520 -0.01 -33.71 -2.02
N SER A 521 -1.13 -33.03 -1.93
CA SER A 521 -2.02 -32.75 -3.05
C SER A 521 -2.97 -31.61 -2.70
N VAL A 522 -2.77 -30.45 -3.29
CA VAL A 522 -3.80 -29.42 -3.37
C VAL A 522 -4.91 -29.98 -4.22
N ASP A 523 -5.85 -30.63 -3.61
CA ASP A 523 -7.03 -31.13 -4.28
C ASP A 523 -8.29 -30.48 -3.69
N SER A 524 -9.41 -30.82 -4.31
CA SER A 524 -10.75 -30.39 -3.89
C SER A 524 -11.04 -30.55 -2.39
N SER A 525 -10.27 -31.37 -1.66
CA SER A 525 -10.41 -31.58 -0.22
C SER A 525 -9.94 -30.36 0.58
N THR A 526 -8.84 -29.73 0.18
CA THR A 526 -8.29 -28.54 0.87
C THR A 526 -9.25 -27.36 0.74
N ALA A 527 -9.73 -27.08 -0.48
CA ALA A 527 -10.69 -26.00 -0.74
C ALA A 527 -11.98 -26.17 0.08
N LEU A 528 -12.54 -27.39 0.12
CA LEU A 528 -13.73 -27.70 0.90
C LEU A 528 -13.52 -27.51 2.42
N THR A 529 -12.37 -27.94 2.93
CA THR A 529 -12.03 -27.77 4.35
C THR A 529 -11.81 -26.28 4.68
N MET A 530 -11.14 -25.53 3.81
CA MET A 530 -10.96 -24.08 4.00
C MET A 530 -12.30 -23.35 3.98
N GLN A 531 -13.19 -23.66 3.07
CA GLN A 531 -14.54 -23.09 3.01
C GLN A 531 -15.29 -23.32 4.35
N LEU A 532 -15.26 -24.55 4.86
CA LEU A 532 -15.91 -24.89 6.13
C LEU A 532 -15.31 -24.11 7.30
N LEU A 533 -13.98 -23.98 7.34
CA LEU A 533 -13.32 -23.22 8.41
C LEU A 533 -13.63 -21.73 8.32
N ILE A 534 -13.74 -21.17 7.11
CA ILE A 534 -14.17 -19.77 6.92
C ILE A 534 -15.62 -19.59 7.40
N SER A 535 -16.51 -20.55 7.10
CA SER A 535 -17.88 -20.53 7.63
C SER A 535 -17.90 -20.52 9.16
N LEU A 536 -17.10 -21.37 9.81
CA LEU A 536 -16.99 -21.39 11.27
C LEU A 536 -16.45 -20.08 11.85
N VAL A 537 -15.44 -19.49 11.22
CA VAL A 537 -14.89 -18.18 11.64
C VAL A 537 -15.93 -17.07 11.47
N TYR A 538 -16.69 -17.11 10.41
CA TYR A 538 -17.74 -16.15 10.13
C TYR A 538 -18.90 -16.26 11.16
N GLU A 539 -19.32 -17.48 11.49
CA GLU A 539 -20.29 -17.72 12.56
C GLU A 539 -19.77 -17.18 13.90
N ARG A 540 -18.50 -17.45 14.24
CA ARG A 540 -17.91 -16.88 15.45
C ARG A 540 -17.92 -15.35 15.46
N ALA A 541 -17.66 -14.71 14.33
CA ALA A 541 -17.70 -13.25 14.21
C ALA A 541 -19.14 -12.72 14.44
N LYS A 542 -20.16 -13.42 13.96
CA LYS A 542 -21.57 -13.09 14.24
C LYS A 542 -21.93 -13.20 15.72
N GLU A 543 -21.32 -14.13 16.45
CA GLU A 543 -21.64 -14.44 17.85
C GLU A 543 -20.91 -13.56 18.87
N THR A 544 -19.95 -12.75 18.45
CA THR A 544 -19.16 -11.88 19.33
C THR A 544 -19.41 -10.40 19.05
N ASP A 545 -19.22 -9.57 20.07
CA ASP A 545 -19.18 -8.10 19.99
C ASP A 545 -17.74 -7.55 19.90
N LYS A 546 -16.78 -8.44 19.64
CA LYS A 546 -15.35 -8.10 19.56
C LYS A 546 -14.89 -8.03 18.10
N GLU A 547 -13.88 -7.21 17.85
CA GLU A 547 -13.19 -7.20 16.57
C GLU A 547 -12.47 -8.53 16.32
N VAL A 548 -12.68 -9.10 15.14
CA VAL A 548 -12.06 -10.36 14.72
C VAL A 548 -11.09 -10.09 13.58
N VAL A 549 -9.83 -10.47 13.74
CA VAL A 549 -8.81 -10.42 12.70
C VAL A 549 -8.57 -11.84 12.18
N PHE A 550 -8.95 -12.08 10.95
CA PHE A 550 -8.86 -13.36 10.30
C PHE A 550 -7.87 -13.33 9.12
N VAL A 551 -6.77 -14.05 9.24
CA VAL A 551 -5.77 -14.18 8.17
C VAL A 551 -5.99 -15.49 7.43
N ILE A 552 -6.05 -15.40 6.10
CA ILE A 552 -6.06 -16.53 5.17
C ILE A 552 -4.76 -16.47 4.37
N ASP A 553 -3.78 -17.27 4.73
CA ASP A 553 -2.55 -17.40 3.96
C ASP A 553 -2.72 -18.39 2.81
N GLU A 554 -2.04 -18.17 1.70
CA GLU A 554 -2.21 -18.91 0.43
C GLU A 554 -3.67 -18.90 -0.06
N ALA A 555 -4.31 -17.73 -0.08
CA ALA A 555 -5.73 -17.56 -0.46
C ALA A 555 -6.06 -18.11 -1.86
N ARG A 556 -5.07 -18.28 -2.74
CA ARG A 556 -5.21 -18.89 -4.07
C ARG A 556 -5.95 -20.24 -4.06
N TYR A 557 -5.82 -21.03 -2.99
CA TYR A 557 -6.47 -22.35 -2.93
C TYR A 557 -8.00 -22.27 -2.90
N ILE A 558 -8.55 -21.17 -2.42
CA ILE A 558 -10.00 -20.93 -2.37
C ILE A 558 -10.47 -20.26 -3.66
N MET A 559 -9.59 -19.51 -4.33
CA MET A 559 -9.93 -18.70 -5.50
C MET A 559 -10.10 -19.51 -6.79
N GLN A 560 -9.71 -20.79 -6.80
CA GLN A 560 -9.76 -21.64 -8.00
C GLN A 560 -11.13 -22.27 -8.28
N ASP A 561 -12.08 -22.19 -7.32
CA ASP A 561 -13.38 -22.85 -7.45
C ASP A 561 -14.53 -21.86 -7.34
N ALA A 562 -15.35 -21.75 -8.39
CA ALA A 562 -16.44 -20.78 -8.48
C ALA A 562 -17.50 -20.93 -7.37
N ALA A 563 -17.72 -22.15 -6.86
CA ALA A 563 -18.71 -22.37 -5.81
C ALA A 563 -18.19 -21.90 -4.44
N SER A 564 -16.89 -22.13 -4.14
CA SER A 564 -16.21 -21.59 -2.96
C SER A 564 -16.13 -20.07 -3.02
N LEU A 565 -15.91 -19.50 -4.21
CA LEU A 565 -15.89 -18.05 -4.42
C LEU A 565 -17.22 -17.37 -4.12
N SER A 566 -18.34 -17.94 -4.57
CA SER A 566 -19.67 -17.38 -4.29
C SER A 566 -19.99 -17.30 -2.79
N PHE A 567 -19.58 -18.31 -2.02
CA PHE A 567 -19.68 -18.29 -0.56
C PHE A 567 -18.77 -17.21 0.04
N LEU A 568 -17.50 -17.16 -0.40
CA LEU A 568 -16.53 -16.20 0.10
C LEU A 568 -16.95 -14.75 -0.21
N GLU A 569 -17.47 -14.48 -1.41
CA GLU A 569 -18.04 -13.18 -1.77
C GLU A 569 -19.16 -12.76 -0.82
N THR A 570 -20.02 -13.70 -0.43
CA THR A 570 -21.10 -13.43 0.56
C THR A 570 -20.51 -13.04 1.91
N VAL A 571 -19.48 -13.74 2.38
CA VAL A 571 -18.77 -13.40 3.63
C VAL A 571 -18.13 -12.02 3.53
N PHE A 572 -17.48 -11.70 2.39
CA PHE A 572 -16.86 -10.39 2.17
C PHE A 572 -17.87 -9.24 2.08
N ARG A 573 -19.09 -9.47 1.59
CA ARG A 573 -20.13 -8.44 1.60
C ARG A 573 -20.63 -8.08 3.00
N HIS A 574 -20.57 -9.01 3.92
CA HIS A 574 -21.20 -8.85 5.25
C HIS A 574 -20.20 -8.74 6.40
N HIS A 575 -18.90 -8.96 6.15
CA HIS A 575 -17.85 -9.00 7.18
C HIS A 575 -17.81 -7.75 8.07
N ARG A 576 -18.06 -6.56 7.49
CA ARG A 576 -18.09 -5.29 8.20
C ARG A 576 -19.18 -5.24 9.28
N HIS A 577 -20.33 -5.85 9.03
CA HIS A 577 -21.44 -5.87 9.99
C HIS A 577 -21.13 -6.66 11.27
N HIS A 578 -20.06 -7.46 11.24
CA HIS A 578 -19.65 -8.34 12.33
C HIS A 578 -18.24 -8.04 12.82
N ASP A 579 -17.75 -6.82 12.59
CA ASP A 579 -16.40 -6.37 12.98
C ASP A 579 -15.30 -7.40 12.63
N LEU A 580 -15.40 -8.00 11.45
CA LEU A 580 -14.49 -9.02 10.94
C LEU A 580 -13.54 -8.43 9.89
N SER A 581 -12.25 -8.33 10.21
CA SER A 581 -11.20 -7.97 9.26
C SER A 581 -10.60 -9.23 8.62
N ILE A 582 -10.92 -9.48 7.34
CA ILE A 582 -10.39 -10.61 6.58
C ILE A 582 -9.13 -10.17 5.85
N ARG A 583 -8.03 -10.89 6.02
CA ARG A 583 -6.74 -10.58 5.43
C ARG A 583 -6.30 -11.70 4.50
N LEU A 584 -6.38 -11.43 3.21
CA LEU A 584 -5.93 -12.35 2.17
C LEU A 584 -4.44 -12.17 1.90
N VAL A 585 -3.69 -13.25 1.96
CA VAL A 585 -2.26 -13.26 1.61
C VAL A 585 -2.05 -14.25 0.48
N THR A 586 -1.42 -13.80 -0.62
CA THR A 586 -1.19 -14.64 -1.81
C THR A 586 0.15 -14.34 -2.48
N GLN A 587 0.59 -15.20 -3.38
CA GLN A 587 1.82 -15.03 -4.17
C GLN A 587 1.55 -14.51 -5.57
N THR A 588 0.32 -14.60 -6.05
CA THR A 588 -0.05 -14.24 -7.42
C THR A 588 -1.37 -13.47 -7.41
N VAL A 589 -1.59 -12.67 -8.44
CA VAL A 589 -2.83 -11.89 -8.64
C VAL A 589 -3.75 -12.55 -9.67
N ASP A 590 -3.23 -13.40 -10.54
CA ASP A 590 -3.95 -13.95 -11.69
C ASP A 590 -5.25 -14.66 -11.31
N GLU A 591 -5.25 -15.41 -10.19
CA GLU A 591 -6.41 -16.16 -9.74
C GLU A 591 -7.59 -15.26 -9.33
N PHE A 592 -7.30 -14.02 -8.94
CA PHE A 592 -8.33 -13.06 -8.54
C PHE A 592 -9.08 -12.42 -9.70
N PHE A 593 -8.56 -12.53 -10.93
CA PHE A 593 -9.17 -11.97 -12.14
C PHE A 593 -9.72 -13.04 -13.09
N GLN A 594 -9.80 -14.28 -12.63
CA GLN A 594 -10.40 -15.38 -13.42
C GLN A 594 -11.93 -15.47 -13.30
N HIS A 595 -12.49 -14.91 -12.23
CA HIS A 595 -13.91 -14.96 -11.90
C HIS A 595 -14.41 -13.61 -11.41
N THR A 596 -15.64 -13.23 -11.78
CA THR A 596 -16.28 -11.96 -11.36
C THR A 596 -16.42 -11.86 -9.82
N GLU A 597 -16.62 -13.00 -9.16
CA GLU A 597 -16.74 -13.09 -7.71
C GLU A 597 -15.41 -12.77 -7.02
N SER A 598 -14.28 -13.18 -7.58
CA SER A 598 -12.96 -12.86 -7.02
C SER A 598 -12.57 -11.39 -7.22
N GLU A 599 -12.95 -10.78 -8.34
CA GLU A 599 -12.83 -9.32 -8.55
C GLU A 599 -13.64 -8.56 -7.49
N ALA A 600 -14.90 -8.98 -7.25
CA ALA A 600 -15.75 -8.37 -6.22
C ALA A 600 -15.15 -8.49 -4.81
N ILE A 601 -14.43 -9.56 -4.50
CA ILE A 601 -13.69 -9.73 -3.23
C ILE A 601 -12.55 -8.70 -3.12
N LEU A 602 -11.77 -8.50 -4.19
CA LEU A 602 -10.70 -7.50 -4.21
C LEU A 602 -11.21 -6.07 -4.03
N ASP A 603 -12.39 -5.76 -4.58
CA ASP A 603 -13.02 -4.45 -4.41
C ASP A 603 -13.43 -4.18 -2.95
N GLN A 604 -13.74 -5.22 -2.18
CA GLN A 604 -14.03 -5.11 -0.75
C GLN A 604 -12.76 -4.97 0.11
N CYS A 605 -11.56 -5.16 -0.45
CA CYS A 605 -10.32 -4.98 0.27
C CYS A 605 -9.93 -3.49 0.29
N ALA A 606 -10.28 -2.81 1.39
CA ALA A 606 -10.00 -1.38 1.58
C ALA A 606 -8.50 -1.07 1.74
N VAL A 607 -7.74 -2.02 2.28
CA VAL A 607 -6.28 -1.92 2.41
C VAL A 607 -5.63 -2.92 1.46
N LYS A 608 -4.74 -2.45 0.59
CA LYS A 608 -3.99 -3.26 -0.35
C LYS A 608 -2.49 -3.08 -0.11
N GLN A 609 -1.74 -4.17 -0.06
CA GLN A 609 -0.29 -4.13 0.16
C GLN A 609 0.42 -4.98 -0.88
N PHE A 610 1.29 -4.34 -1.67
CA PHE A 610 2.11 -4.97 -2.69
C PHE A 610 3.56 -5.01 -2.21
N HIS A 611 4.09 -6.20 -1.99
CA HIS A 611 5.53 -6.43 -1.87
C HIS A 611 6.13 -6.58 -3.26
N HIS A 612 7.46 -6.80 -3.33
CA HIS A 612 8.11 -7.07 -4.60
C HIS A 612 7.35 -8.12 -5.44
N LEU A 613 7.02 -7.75 -6.68
CA LEU A 613 6.24 -8.57 -7.60
C LEU A 613 6.74 -8.33 -9.03
N ASP A 614 7.59 -9.25 -9.54
CA ASP A 614 8.14 -9.19 -10.90
C ASP A 614 7.04 -9.22 -11.98
N GLY A 615 5.93 -9.89 -11.70
CA GLY A 615 4.81 -10.04 -12.63
C GLY A 615 3.84 -8.85 -12.68
N MET A 616 4.10 -7.75 -11.94
CA MET A 616 3.26 -6.56 -12.02
C MET A 616 3.48 -5.89 -13.38
N ASP A 617 2.47 -5.82 -14.21
CA ASP A 617 2.50 -5.20 -15.53
C ASP A 617 1.45 -4.06 -15.65
N ASP A 618 1.39 -3.42 -16.82
CA ASP A 618 0.46 -2.31 -17.08
C ASP A 618 -1.01 -2.72 -16.92
N GLN A 619 -1.35 -3.98 -17.18
CA GLN A 619 -2.71 -4.49 -17.02
C GLN A 619 -3.08 -4.52 -15.53
N TRP A 620 -2.26 -5.16 -14.71
CA TRP A 620 -2.50 -5.24 -13.26
C TRP A 620 -2.42 -3.87 -12.59
N ALA A 621 -1.47 -3.02 -13.02
CA ALA A 621 -1.38 -1.65 -12.52
C ALA A 621 -2.70 -0.88 -12.77
N THR A 622 -3.29 -1.01 -13.94
CA THR A 622 -4.57 -0.37 -14.28
C THR A 622 -5.71 -0.91 -13.42
N GLU A 623 -5.81 -2.23 -13.23
CA GLU A 623 -6.87 -2.85 -12.43
C GLU A 623 -6.83 -2.41 -10.95
N PHE A 624 -5.62 -2.20 -10.40
CA PHE A 624 -5.45 -1.71 -9.03
C PHE A 624 -5.42 -0.17 -8.93
N GLY A 625 -5.53 0.54 -10.04
CA GLY A 625 -5.45 2.01 -10.07
C GLY A 625 -4.06 2.56 -9.73
N LEU A 626 -3.00 1.79 -10.01
CA LEU A 626 -1.62 2.21 -9.84
C LEU A 626 -1.16 3.02 -11.04
N ASN A 627 -0.40 4.09 -10.77
CA ASN A 627 0.31 4.80 -11.81
C ASN A 627 1.64 4.10 -12.17
N TYR A 628 2.30 4.56 -13.22
CA TYR A 628 3.57 3.99 -13.69
C TYR A 628 4.66 3.98 -12.59
N ALA A 629 4.80 5.07 -11.83
CA ALA A 629 5.81 5.15 -10.77
C ALA A 629 5.52 4.14 -9.63
N GLN A 630 4.26 3.96 -9.27
CA GLN A 630 3.82 2.98 -8.27
C GLN A 630 4.04 1.55 -8.76
N MET A 631 3.71 1.27 -10.02
CA MET A 631 3.98 -0.03 -10.66
C MET A 631 5.48 -0.34 -10.63
N ARG A 632 6.31 0.59 -11.08
CA ARG A 632 7.77 0.45 -11.03
C ARG A 632 8.29 0.26 -9.61
N TYR A 633 7.72 0.97 -8.64
CA TYR A 633 8.07 0.80 -7.24
C TYR A 633 7.83 -0.64 -6.76
N VAL A 634 6.69 -1.26 -7.13
CA VAL A 634 6.38 -2.66 -6.78
C VAL A 634 7.35 -3.62 -7.46
N GLN A 635 7.68 -3.41 -8.73
CA GLN A 635 8.65 -4.23 -9.47
C GLN A 635 10.07 -4.14 -8.89
N ASP A 636 10.49 -2.94 -8.47
CA ASP A 636 11.85 -2.65 -7.99
C ASP A 636 11.95 -2.70 -6.44
N ALA A 637 10.86 -3.00 -5.73
CA ALA A 637 10.83 -3.05 -4.27
C ALA A 637 11.88 -4.04 -3.72
N VAL A 638 12.60 -3.64 -2.67
CA VAL A 638 13.63 -4.50 -2.07
C VAL A 638 12.98 -5.72 -1.42
N PRO A 639 13.27 -6.95 -1.90
CA PRO A 639 12.74 -8.16 -1.29
C PRO A 639 13.36 -8.37 0.10
N GLY A 640 12.60 -9.01 0.99
CA GLY A 640 13.05 -9.29 2.35
C GLY A 640 14.19 -10.31 2.37
N ASN A 641 15.38 -9.88 2.78
CA ASN A 641 16.51 -10.77 3.02
C ASN A 641 17.20 -10.43 4.34
N GLU A 642 17.99 -11.36 4.89
CA GLU A 642 18.70 -11.17 6.16
C GLU A 642 19.76 -10.06 6.09
N GLU A 643 20.31 -9.78 4.91
CA GLU A 643 21.36 -8.76 4.73
C GLU A 643 20.76 -7.35 4.72
N ALA A 644 19.59 -7.15 4.11
CA ALA A 644 18.92 -5.85 4.09
C ALA A 644 18.29 -5.50 5.45
N GLY A 645 17.81 -6.50 6.20
CA GLY A 645 17.15 -6.32 7.48
C GLY A 645 15.72 -5.74 7.38
N PHE A 646 15.23 -5.48 6.18
CA PHE A 646 13.89 -4.99 5.87
C PHE A 646 13.42 -5.52 4.51
N SER A 647 12.13 -5.37 4.24
CA SER A 647 11.56 -5.47 2.88
C SER A 647 10.84 -4.18 2.54
N GLU A 648 10.70 -3.86 1.26
CA GLU A 648 9.88 -2.74 0.82
C GLU A 648 8.52 -3.24 0.35
N ALA A 649 7.51 -2.39 0.52
CA ALA A 649 6.16 -2.64 0.04
C ALA A 649 5.45 -1.32 -0.29
N LEU A 650 4.48 -1.39 -1.20
CA LEU A 650 3.55 -0.30 -1.47
C LEU A 650 2.25 -0.61 -0.74
N VAL A 651 1.81 0.26 0.16
CA VAL A 651 0.54 0.13 0.86
C VAL A 651 -0.43 1.20 0.38
N GLY A 652 -1.66 0.77 0.06
CA GLY A 652 -2.74 1.64 -0.38
C GLY A 652 -3.94 1.55 0.55
N VAL A 653 -4.53 2.68 0.89
CA VAL A 653 -5.75 2.82 1.68
C VAL A 653 -6.53 4.04 1.19
N ASP A 654 -7.84 3.86 0.95
CA ASP A 654 -8.74 4.92 0.48
C ASP A 654 -8.25 5.72 -0.75
N GLY A 655 -7.50 5.03 -1.64
CA GLY A 655 -6.91 5.63 -2.85
C GLY A 655 -5.56 6.32 -2.65
N GLU A 656 -5.06 6.40 -1.42
CA GLU A 656 -3.74 6.92 -1.11
C GLU A 656 -2.71 5.79 -1.05
N TRP A 657 -1.57 5.98 -1.68
CA TRP A 657 -0.50 4.99 -1.77
C TRP A 657 0.78 5.49 -1.11
N ARG A 658 1.42 4.65 -0.28
CA ARG A 658 2.69 4.97 0.39
C ARG A 658 3.69 3.83 0.21
N GLY A 659 4.91 4.18 -0.22
CA GLY A 659 6.05 3.27 -0.18
C GLY A 659 6.56 3.13 1.26
N ILE A 660 6.65 1.90 1.75
CA ILE A 660 7.06 1.61 3.13
C ILE A 660 8.21 0.61 3.19
N ARG A 661 8.97 0.70 4.27
CA ARG A 661 9.92 -0.33 4.72
C ARG A 661 9.31 -1.10 5.87
N VAL A 662 9.23 -2.40 5.71
CA VAL A 662 8.78 -3.34 6.74
C VAL A 662 10.01 -3.89 7.45
N GLU A 663 10.28 -3.37 8.63
CA GLU A 663 11.48 -3.72 9.42
C GLU A 663 11.16 -4.79 10.49
N ALA A 664 12.16 -5.59 10.85
CA ALA A 664 12.02 -6.56 11.93
C ALA A 664 11.79 -5.84 13.27
N MET A 665 10.81 -6.29 14.03
CA MET A 665 10.67 -5.83 15.42
C MET A 665 11.95 -6.16 16.19
N ALA A 666 12.50 -5.15 16.89
CA ALA A 666 13.66 -5.36 17.74
C ALA A 666 13.35 -6.51 18.75
N LYS A 667 14.17 -7.55 18.77
CA LYS A 667 14.04 -8.60 19.79
C LYS A 667 14.12 -7.93 21.15
N LYS A 668 13.03 -7.92 21.92
CA LYS A 668 13.10 -7.57 23.34
C LYS A 668 14.15 -8.52 23.95
N SER A 669 15.30 -7.97 24.33
CA SER A 669 16.26 -8.70 25.16
C SER A 669 15.53 -9.09 26.45
N ARG A 670 15.28 -10.38 26.63
CA ARG A 670 14.77 -10.96 27.89
C ARG A 670 15.76 -10.79 29.00
#